data_9386323bbf6929b9b7551425a3dc9656
#
_entry.id   9386323bbf6929b9b7551425a3dc9656
#
_cell.length_a   1.000
_cell.length_b   1.000
_cell.length_c   1.000
_cell.angle_alpha   90.00
_cell.angle_beta   90.00
_cell.angle_gamma   90.00
#
_symmetry.space_group_name_H-M   'P 1'
#
loop_
_entity.id
_entity.type
_entity.pdbx_description
1 polymer ?
#
loop_
_entity_poly.entity_id
_entity_poly.type
_entity_poly.pdbx_seq_one_letter_code
_entity_poly.pdbx_strand_id
1 'polypeptide(L)'
;MLEIKQLNVSFGKKTVFKDASFCAECGHLTVIKGRSGSGKSTFLKAFQFAYDCIYLYEGERIDTLDEENKQKFIYNHLANVHQIPLFIEGMTIGSHIKQLEKLGCTRINDYEEQLGIKPLENKYPKSLSGGEKTRAAVYLALMRQPEILILDEPTAALDAGYAQIMINILKEYADKGHYVISASHDSRMIQAADTLYKVEGALIIDRDLSKEKNLIKAPILKDKNMDIRFSHRTFRTVMNILIAFTMIICAYSYNIYGTYSASYEDKINSVASRDLVVYKEKYKNDYYTYYSGETPLSQQDYNKIKSVSHIERLTWRYDVNYSTFSEWMDDMNGATENNYDQISLSDGHMNGRSSIFMLQTYDSRDDYTNITIKHADNKGVYLSNEKMETFLEENNLRLEDINIKKLKIGLWVPIPVYNASGISQVGTSSDGDEWIDINTPCVKLVYMNLPVRGILKPGSAISTNSVGTGNPYVYIPSDCIAPYMETFKAKESVVIYSIDDPHSEKGYVAFENVLPSKYTTNDVTDIIMKTPWRPDAYTLRVDSLKNINQVKNELERLGFKVEGAFVDNDAINSLINNNQKVLIEFIAVVFILLYGFYFYLKYLILREEKQTRDYLYNMGLTTKRIDRSFYRTYLKNALILGTFVWILLEVIMIFTIKMMIIPLIMPITIIHIALFYASSFVIEFFIPVFIQKMISKHNIR
;
A
#
# COMPACT_ATOMS: atom_id res chain seq x y z
N MET A 1 -25.46 0.87 -61.17
CA MET A 1 -24.21 1.46 -61.67
C MET A 1 -23.50 2.12 -60.50
N LEU A 2 -22.18 1.91 -60.36
CA LEU A 2 -21.33 2.48 -59.32
C LEU A 2 -20.38 3.49 -59.93
N GLU A 3 -20.45 4.77 -59.53
CA GLU A 3 -19.68 5.85 -60.17
C GLU A 3 -18.92 6.67 -59.14
N ILE A 4 -17.67 7.04 -59.50
CA ILE A 4 -16.87 8.06 -58.83
C ILE A 4 -16.61 9.15 -59.85
N LYS A 5 -16.89 10.42 -59.52
CA LYS A 5 -16.64 11.59 -60.35
C LYS A 5 -15.90 12.67 -59.58
N GLN A 6 -15.12 13.47 -60.29
CA GLN A 6 -14.39 14.61 -59.74
C GLN A 6 -13.42 14.24 -58.60
N LEU A 7 -12.78 13.07 -58.68
CA LEU A 7 -11.81 12.66 -57.67
C LEU A 7 -10.52 13.46 -57.85
N ASN A 8 -10.19 14.22 -56.81
CA ASN A 8 -8.96 14.99 -56.74
C ASN A 8 -8.14 14.52 -55.49
N VAL A 9 -6.93 14.04 -55.74
CA VAL A 9 -6.08 13.55 -54.65
C VAL A 9 -4.65 14.04 -54.80
N SER A 10 -4.12 14.73 -53.79
CA SER A 10 -2.75 15.23 -53.76
C SER A 10 -2.09 14.93 -52.41
N PHE A 11 -0.81 14.57 -52.44
CA PHE A 11 0.01 14.38 -51.25
C PHE A 11 1.16 15.40 -51.27
N GLY A 12 1.04 16.43 -50.48
CA GLY A 12 1.96 17.56 -50.48
C GLY A 12 1.95 18.24 -51.86
N LYS A 13 3.08 18.25 -52.57
CA LYS A 13 3.20 18.84 -53.92
C LYS A 13 2.88 17.86 -55.05
N LYS A 14 2.65 16.56 -54.73
CA LYS A 14 2.40 15.55 -55.77
C LYS A 14 0.91 15.32 -55.96
N THR A 15 0.35 15.69 -57.09
CA THR A 15 -1.00 15.33 -57.48
C THR A 15 -1.01 13.90 -58.03
N VAL A 16 -1.88 13.04 -57.51
CA VAL A 16 -2.06 11.64 -57.93
C VAL A 16 -3.23 11.52 -58.86
N PHE A 17 -4.35 12.17 -58.55
CA PHE A 17 -5.54 12.25 -59.39
C PHE A 17 -6.00 13.69 -59.50
N LYS A 18 -6.42 14.06 -60.72
CA LYS A 18 -7.02 15.36 -61.01
C LYS A 18 -8.28 15.11 -61.85
N ASP A 19 -9.43 15.46 -61.30
CA ASP A 19 -10.75 15.28 -61.91
C ASP A 19 -10.98 13.88 -62.49
N ALA A 20 -10.53 12.87 -61.74
CA ALA A 20 -10.64 11.48 -62.20
C ALA A 20 -12.07 10.96 -62.05
N SER A 21 -12.52 10.22 -63.06
CA SER A 21 -13.85 9.62 -63.15
C SER A 21 -13.72 8.12 -63.35
N PHE A 22 -14.66 7.37 -62.76
CA PHE A 22 -14.70 5.91 -62.82
C PHE A 22 -16.15 5.45 -62.81
N CYS A 23 -16.40 4.39 -63.55
CA CYS A 23 -17.70 3.74 -63.59
C CYS A 23 -17.50 2.20 -63.54
N ALA A 24 -18.26 1.53 -62.72
CA ALA A 24 -18.33 0.07 -62.72
C ALA A 24 -19.77 -0.38 -62.92
N GLU A 25 -19.91 -1.43 -63.72
CA GLU A 25 -21.19 -2.08 -63.96
C GLU A 25 -21.35 -3.32 -63.10
N CYS A 26 -22.59 -3.59 -62.74
CA CYS A 26 -22.94 -4.80 -62.01
C CYS A 26 -22.70 -6.05 -62.88
N GLY A 27 -22.15 -7.09 -62.29
CA GLY A 27 -21.83 -8.29 -63.02
C GLY A 27 -20.46 -8.29 -63.73
N HIS A 28 -19.67 -7.19 -63.58
CA HIS A 28 -18.36 -7.05 -64.18
C HIS A 28 -17.23 -7.29 -63.17
N LEU A 29 -16.21 -8.05 -63.57
CA LEU A 29 -14.89 -8.00 -62.97
C LEU A 29 -14.14 -6.77 -63.56
N THR A 30 -14.13 -5.68 -62.80
CA THR A 30 -13.43 -4.44 -63.17
C THR A 30 -12.02 -4.45 -62.61
N VAL A 31 -11.02 -4.39 -63.48
CA VAL A 31 -9.60 -4.38 -63.08
C VAL A 31 -8.95 -3.03 -63.36
N ILE A 32 -8.24 -2.52 -62.39
CA ILE A 32 -7.46 -1.28 -62.49
C ILE A 32 -5.99 -1.64 -62.58
N LYS A 33 -5.40 -1.49 -63.79
CA LYS A 33 -3.99 -1.74 -64.04
C LYS A 33 -3.14 -0.49 -63.93
N GLY A 34 -1.87 -0.63 -63.54
CA GLY A 34 -0.91 0.45 -63.50
C GLY A 34 0.37 0.06 -62.83
N ARG A 35 1.45 0.82 -63.05
CA ARG A 35 2.74 0.60 -62.39
C ARG A 35 2.64 0.71 -60.87
N SER A 36 3.59 0.10 -60.16
CA SER A 36 3.70 0.32 -58.70
C SER A 36 3.84 1.81 -58.40
N GLY A 37 3.10 2.32 -57.43
CA GLY A 37 3.09 3.74 -57.04
C GLY A 37 2.27 4.67 -57.98
N SER A 38 1.50 4.12 -58.96
CA SER A 38 0.63 4.92 -59.84
C SER A 38 -0.63 5.49 -59.18
N GLY A 39 -0.97 5.04 -57.97
CA GLY A 39 -2.15 5.49 -57.22
C GLY A 39 -3.30 4.49 -57.16
N LYS A 40 -3.14 3.22 -57.61
CA LYS A 40 -4.20 2.19 -57.58
C LYS A 40 -4.83 2.05 -56.19
N SER A 41 -4.00 1.78 -55.16
CA SER A 41 -4.48 1.63 -53.77
C SER A 41 -5.08 2.94 -53.23
N THR A 42 -4.58 4.10 -53.70
CA THR A 42 -5.14 5.41 -53.36
C THR A 42 -6.54 5.55 -53.93
N PHE A 43 -6.74 5.14 -55.19
CA PHE A 43 -8.06 5.17 -55.82
C PHE A 43 -9.08 4.27 -55.11
N LEU A 44 -8.68 3.05 -54.76
CA LEU A 44 -9.57 2.12 -54.05
C LEU A 44 -10.09 2.67 -52.72
N LYS A 45 -9.33 3.54 -52.04
CA LYS A 45 -9.77 4.22 -50.80
C LYS A 45 -10.92 5.20 -51.00
N ALA A 46 -11.14 5.68 -52.23
CA ALA A 46 -12.26 6.58 -52.55
C ALA A 46 -13.61 5.88 -52.25
N PHE A 47 -13.71 4.56 -52.48
CA PHE A 47 -14.90 3.78 -52.14
C PHE A 47 -15.19 3.68 -50.65
N GLN A 48 -14.20 4.01 -49.81
CA GLN A 48 -14.34 4.07 -48.33
C GLN A 48 -14.52 5.51 -47.84
N PHE A 49 -14.90 6.45 -48.74
CA PHE A 49 -15.07 7.88 -48.46
C PHE A 49 -13.80 8.57 -47.92
N ALA A 50 -12.60 8.06 -48.28
CA ALA A 50 -11.33 8.62 -47.79
C ALA A 50 -10.99 9.97 -48.45
N TYR A 51 -11.62 10.33 -49.54
CA TYR A 51 -11.38 11.55 -50.32
C TYR A 51 -12.69 12.19 -50.75
N ASP A 52 -12.69 13.49 -50.93
CA ASP A 52 -13.82 14.22 -51.46
C ASP A 52 -13.97 13.92 -52.95
N CYS A 53 -15.12 13.39 -53.34
CA CYS A 53 -15.51 13.09 -54.72
C CYS A 53 -17.03 12.95 -54.77
N ILE A 54 -17.61 13.01 -55.96
CA ILE A 54 -19.02 12.65 -56.16
C ILE A 54 -19.08 11.12 -56.24
N TYR A 55 -19.77 10.51 -55.32
CA TYR A 55 -19.92 9.05 -55.25
C TYR A 55 -21.40 8.68 -55.42
N LEU A 56 -21.69 8.03 -56.55
CA LEU A 56 -23.05 7.59 -56.90
C LEU A 56 -23.13 6.06 -56.81
N TYR A 57 -24.15 5.58 -56.16
CA TYR A 57 -24.49 4.16 -56.07
C TYR A 57 -25.95 3.99 -56.49
N GLU A 58 -26.19 3.18 -57.54
CA GLU A 58 -27.52 2.96 -58.14
C GLU A 58 -28.25 4.28 -58.47
N GLY A 59 -27.51 5.28 -58.91
CA GLY A 59 -28.01 6.61 -59.27
C GLY A 59 -28.21 7.56 -58.09
N GLU A 60 -28.06 7.11 -56.86
CA GLU A 60 -28.17 7.93 -55.65
C GLU A 60 -26.81 8.45 -55.20
N ARG A 61 -26.78 9.69 -54.75
CA ARG A 61 -25.58 10.35 -54.25
C ARG A 61 -25.31 9.99 -52.80
N ILE A 62 -24.24 9.24 -52.51
CA ILE A 62 -23.92 8.73 -51.20
C ILE A 62 -22.75 9.45 -50.52
N ASP A 63 -21.98 10.29 -51.22
CA ASP A 63 -20.93 11.13 -50.63
C ASP A 63 -21.48 12.18 -49.66
N THR A 64 -22.74 12.59 -49.82
CA THR A 64 -23.42 13.58 -48.99
C THR A 64 -23.97 13.01 -47.66
N LEU A 65 -23.88 11.71 -47.46
CA LEU A 65 -24.27 11.06 -46.20
C LEU A 65 -23.39 11.53 -45.03
N ASP A 66 -23.95 11.58 -43.84
CA ASP A 66 -23.17 11.80 -42.63
C ASP A 66 -22.23 10.61 -42.34
N GLU A 67 -21.24 10.80 -41.49
CA GLU A 67 -20.23 9.79 -41.17
C GLU A 67 -20.82 8.48 -40.62
N GLU A 68 -21.92 8.53 -39.90
CA GLU A 68 -22.57 7.34 -39.38
C GLU A 68 -23.24 6.53 -40.50
N ASN A 69 -23.93 7.19 -41.40
CA ASN A 69 -24.58 6.56 -42.54
C ASN A 69 -23.56 6.10 -43.60
N LYS A 70 -22.45 6.82 -43.82
CA LYS A 70 -21.31 6.34 -44.64
C LYS A 70 -20.75 5.01 -44.07
N GLN A 71 -20.54 4.94 -42.77
CA GLN A 71 -20.07 3.69 -42.15
C GLN A 71 -21.13 2.57 -42.22
N LYS A 72 -22.40 2.87 -42.09
CA LYS A 72 -23.49 1.88 -42.31
C LYS A 72 -23.52 1.39 -43.77
N PHE A 73 -23.27 2.27 -44.73
CA PHE A 73 -23.16 1.88 -46.13
C PHE A 73 -22.01 0.90 -46.35
N ILE A 74 -20.80 1.20 -45.83
CA ILE A 74 -19.66 0.31 -45.90
C ILE A 74 -19.99 -1.04 -45.19
N TYR A 75 -20.63 -0.99 -44.03
CA TYR A 75 -20.98 -2.20 -43.26
C TYR A 75 -21.91 -3.12 -44.04
N ASN A 76 -22.92 -2.58 -44.73
CA ASN A 76 -23.97 -3.35 -45.35
C ASN A 76 -23.65 -3.75 -46.79
N HIS A 77 -22.96 -2.89 -47.56
CA HIS A 77 -22.83 -3.05 -49.01
C HIS A 77 -21.41 -3.36 -49.48
N LEU A 78 -20.37 -3.05 -48.69
CA LEU A 78 -19.00 -3.07 -49.17
C LEU A 78 -18.12 -4.01 -48.35
N ALA A 79 -17.27 -4.79 -49.05
CA ALA A 79 -16.13 -5.45 -48.38
C ALA A 79 -14.83 -5.06 -49.12
N ASN A 80 -13.79 -4.80 -48.32
CA ASN A 80 -12.49 -4.40 -48.85
C ASN A 80 -11.40 -5.38 -48.36
N VAL A 81 -10.59 -5.85 -49.29
CA VAL A 81 -9.41 -6.69 -49.03
C VAL A 81 -8.16 -5.89 -49.40
N HIS A 82 -7.42 -5.45 -48.43
CA HIS A 82 -6.19 -4.70 -48.61
C HIS A 82 -5.04 -5.58 -49.09
N GLN A 83 -4.03 -5.00 -49.74
CA GLN A 83 -2.78 -5.67 -50.13
C GLN A 83 -2.10 -6.38 -48.98
N ILE A 84 -2.10 -5.75 -47.79
CA ILE A 84 -1.75 -6.42 -46.53
C ILE A 84 -3.05 -6.67 -45.76
N PRO A 85 -3.54 -7.92 -45.75
CA PRO A 85 -4.83 -8.21 -45.15
C PRO A 85 -4.85 -7.89 -43.66
N LEU A 86 -5.94 -7.27 -43.20
CA LEU A 86 -6.17 -6.95 -41.80
C LEU A 86 -6.99 -8.04 -41.11
N PHE A 87 -6.68 -8.30 -39.82
CA PHE A 87 -7.39 -9.28 -39.00
C PHE A 87 -7.45 -8.79 -37.54
N ILE A 88 -8.30 -9.45 -36.76
CA ILE A 88 -8.23 -9.35 -35.29
C ILE A 88 -7.13 -10.30 -34.82
N GLU A 89 -5.99 -9.77 -34.46
CA GLU A 89 -4.78 -10.52 -34.16
C GLU A 89 -4.93 -11.61 -33.06
N GLY A 90 -5.79 -11.38 -32.08
CA GLY A 90 -6.08 -12.33 -31.00
C GLY A 90 -7.07 -13.43 -31.33
N MET A 91 -7.47 -13.58 -32.59
CA MET A 91 -8.47 -14.55 -33.06
C MET A 91 -7.89 -15.46 -34.13
N THR A 92 -8.24 -16.75 -34.08
CA THR A 92 -7.94 -17.67 -35.18
C THR A 92 -8.88 -17.40 -36.38
N ILE A 93 -8.51 -17.90 -37.56
CA ILE A 93 -9.38 -17.73 -38.75
C ILE A 93 -10.77 -18.35 -38.50
N GLY A 94 -10.86 -19.52 -37.89
CA GLY A 94 -12.15 -20.12 -37.51
C GLY A 94 -12.95 -19.26 -36.52
N SER A 95 -12.26 -18.49 -35.66
CA SER A 95 -12.94 -17.54 -34.78
C SER A 95 -13.52 -16.33 -35.56
N HIS A 96 -12.84 -15.84 -36.60
CA HIS A 96 -13.38 -14.81 -37.49
C HIS A 96 -14.60 -15.33 -38.25
N ILE A 97 -14.55 -16.57 -38.77
CA ILE A 97 -15.68 -17.22 -39.44
C ILE A 97 -16.88 -17.29 -38.48
N LYS A 98 -16.70 -17.83 -37.26
CA LYS A 98 -17.75 -17.91 -36.23
C LYS A 98 -18.33 -16.54 -35.87
N GLN A 99 -17.51 -15.49 -35.93
CA GLN A 99 -17.96 -14.13 -35.68
C GLN A 99 -18.89 -13.65 -36.80
N LEU A 100 -18.54 -13.89 -38.07
CA LEU A 100 -19.39 -13.57 -39.22
C LEU A 100 -20.70 -14.38 -39.18
N GLU A 101 -20.65 -15.67 -38.81
CA GLU A 101 -21.86 -16.49 -38.61
C GLU A 101 -22.79 -15.89 -37.57
N LYS A 102 -22.26 -15.35 -36.45
CA LYS A 102 -23.07 -14.63 -35.46
C LYS A 102 -23.73 -13.37 -36.00
N LEU A 103 -23.11 -12.72 -36.99
CA LEU A 103 -23.69 -11.57 -37.68
C LEU A 103 -24.72 -11.96 -38.73
N GLY A 104 -24.93 -13.24 -38.99
CA GLY A 104 -25.90 -13.76 -39.92
C GLY A 104 -25.32 -14.17 -41.27
N CYS A 105 -23.97 -14.11 -41.44
CA CYS A 105 -23.30 -14.62 -42.61
C CYS A 105 -23.33 -16.12 -42.65
N THR A 106 -23.38 -16.71 -43.83
CA THR A 106 -23.34 -18.17 -44.05
C THR A 106 -22.00 -18.57 -44.66
N ARG A 107 -21.53 -19.80 -44.34
CA ARG A 107 -20.35 -20.36 -45.00
C ARG A 107 -20.66 -20.64 -46.45
N ILE A 108 -19.71 -20.39 -47.34
CA ILE A 108 -19.75 -20.71 -48.75
C ILE A 108 -18.80 -21.92 -48.93
N ASN A 109 -19.34 -23.13 -48.82
CA ASN A 109 -18.56 -24.35 -48.77
C ASN A 109 -17.65 -24.53 -50.01
N ASP A 110 -18.15 -24.21 -51.20
CA ASP A 110 -17.38 -24.29 -52.44
C ASP A 110 -16.15 -23.37 -52.43
N TYR A 111 -16.30 -22.14 -51.97
CA TYR A 111 -15.18 -21.21 -51.88
C TYR A 111 -14.24 -21.55 -50.71
N GLU A 112 -14.79 -22.11 -49.61
CA GLU A 112 -14.01 -22.59 -48.47
C GLU A 112 -13.04 -23.72 -48.89
N GLU A 113 -13.52 -24.67 -49.72
CA GLU A 113 -12.74 -25.77 -50.19
C GLU A 113 -11.72 -25.33 -51.24
N GLN A 114 -12.15 -24.57 -52.25
CA GLN A 114 -11.27 -24.09 -53.34
C GLN A 114 -10.13 -23.24 -52.83
N LEU A 115 -10.38 -22.35 -51.84
CA LEU A 115 -9.37 -21.48 -51.21
C LEU A 115 -8.56 -22.19 -50.14
N GLY A 116 -8.90 -23.44 -49.80
CA GLY A 116 -8.18 -24.24 -48.80
C GLY A 116 -8.23 -23.60 -47.40
N ILE A 117 -9.39 -23.14 -46.97
CA ILE A 117 -9.55 -22.39 -45.68
C ILE A 117 -9.61 -23.33 -44.49
N LYS A 118 -10.20 -24.51 -44.60
CA LYS A 118 -10.39 -25.46 -43.50
C LYS A 118 -9.13 -25.79 -42.71
N PRO A 119 -7.95 -26.03 -43.32
CA PRO A 119 -6.69 -26.21 -42.58
C PRO A 119 -6.19 -24.94 -41.85
N LEU A 120 -6.71 -23.78 -42.20
CA LEU A 120 -6.31 -22.53 -41.62
C LEU A 120 -7.15 -22.12 -40.38
N GLU A 121 -8.30 -22.74 -40.15
CA GLU A 121 -9.25 -22.33 -39.12
C GLU A 121 -8.63 -22.26 -37.70
N ASN A 122 -7.71 -23.16 -37.39
CA ASN A 122 -7.07 -23.19 -36.08
C ASN A 122 -5.81 -22.31 -35.98
N LYS A 123 -5.41 -21.69 -37.09
CA LYS A 123 -4.23 -20.82 -37.12
C LYS A 123 -4.58 -19.37 -36.79
N TYR A 124 -3.65 -18.70 -36.12
CA TYR A 124 -3.70 -17.25 -35.90
C TYR A 124 -3.14 -16.50 -37.13
N PRO A 125 -3.60 -15.26 -37.40
CA PRO A 125 -3.11 -14.48 -38.53
C PRO A 125 -1.58 -14.34 -38.57
N LYS A 126 -0.92 -14.22 -37.42
CA LYS A 126 0.54 -14.12 -37.32
C LYS A 126 1.29 -15.35 -37.83
N SER A 127 0.68 -16.51 -37.77
CA SER A 127 1.28 -17.79 -38.21
C SER A 127 1.00 -18.14 -39.67
N LEU A 128 0.23 -17.32 -40.39
CA LEU A 128 -0.09 -17.54 -41.80
C LEU A 128 0.97 -16.92 -42.71
N SER A 129 1.27 -17.64 -43.82
CA SER A 129 2.03 -17.04 -44.92
C SER A 129 1.24 -15.92 -45.61
N GLY A 130 1.89 -15.12 -46.43
CA GLY A 130 1.22 -14.03 -47.19
C GLY A 130 0.05 -14.53 -48.01
N GLY A 131 0.25 -15.63 -48.74
CA GLY A 131 -0.78 -16.24 -49.56
C GLY A 131 -1.95 -16.80 -48.75
N GLU A 132 -1.67 -17.51 -47.63
CA GLU A 132 -2.68 -17.98 -46.69
C GLU A 132 -3.52 -16.81 -46.10
N LYS A 133 -2.86 -15.70 -45.75
CA LYS A 133 -3.54 -14.48 -45.31
C LYS A 133 -4.49 -13.93 -46.35
N THR A 134 -4.03 -13.82 -47.60
CA THR A 134 -4.84 -13.27 -48.70
C THR A 134 -6.05 -14.17 -48.96
N ARG A 135 -5.86 -15.50 -49.03
CA ARG A 135 -6.97 -16.46 -49.24
C ARG A 135 -8.01 -16.37 -48.13
N ALA A 136 -7.54 -16.32 -46.87
CA ALA A 136 -8.42 -16.18 -45.70
C ALA A 136 -9.19 -14.86 -45.71
N ALA A 137 -8.53 -13.74 -46.04
CA ALA A 137 -9.17 -12.42 -46.08
C ALA A 137 -10.23 -12.33 -47.18
N VAL A 138 -9.95 -12.84 -48.39
CA VAL A 138 -10.92 -12.90 -49.45
C VAL A 138 -12.11 -13.77 -49.09
N TYR A 139 -11.88 -14.95 -48.51
CA TYR A 139 -12.97 -15.80 -48.05
C TYR A 139 -13.87 -15.10 -47.01
N LEU A 140 -13.28 -14.47 -46.03
CA LEU A 140 -14.04 -13.71 -45.01
C LEU A 140 -14.83 -12.54 -45.63
N ALA A 141 -14.28 -11.88 -46.65
CA ALA A 141 -15.00 -10.84 -47.41
C ALA A 141 -16.17 -11.44 -48.17
N LEU A 142 -15.98 -12.55 -48.87
CA LEU A 142 -17.02 -13.26 -49.63
C LEU A 142 -18.15 -13.79 -48.75
N MET A 143 -17.83 -14.31 -47.54
CA MET A 143 -18.86 -14.74 -46.56
C MET A 143 -19.88 -13.64 -46.25
N ARG A 144 -19.50 -12.37 -46.30
CA ARG A 144 -20.40 -11.24 -46.10
C ARG A 144 -21.37 -11.02 -47.29
N GLN A 145 -21.10 -11.62 -48.43
CA GLN A 145 -21.84 -11.48 -49.66
C GLN A 145 -22.07 -9.99 -50.00
N PRO A 146 -20.99 -9.17 -50.06
CA PRO A 146 -21.12 -7.73 -50.30
C PRO A 146 -21.61 -7.46 -51.72
N GLU A 147 -22.39 -6.39 -51.91
CA GLU A 147 -22.74 -5.89 -53.25
C GLU A 147 -21.51 -5.38 -53.99
N ILE A 148 -20.57 -4.77 -53.26
CA ILE A 148 -19.33 -4.18 -53.76
C ILE A 148 -18.14 -4.86 -53.09
N LEU A 149 -17.35 -5.61 -53.86
CA LEU A 149 -16.12 -6.24 -53.41
C LEU A 149 -14.91 -5.52 -53.99
N ILE A 150 -14.05 -4.99 -53.10
CA ILE A 150 -12.85 -4.25 -53.49
C ILE A 150 -11.62 -5.02 -53.07
N LEU A 151 -10.67 -5.22 -53.98
CA LEU A 151 -9.47 -5.98 -53.72
C LEU A 151 -8.23 -5.26 -54.23
N ASP A 152 -7.22 -5.15 -53.38
CA ASP A 152 -5.92 -4.58 -53.70
C ASP A 152 -4.86 -5.68 -53.84
N GLU A 153 -4.43 -5.96 -55.08
CA GLU A 153 -3.43 -6.99 -55.42
C GLU A 153 -3.73 -8.40 -54.86
N PRO A 154 -4.94 -8.97 -55.08
CA PRO A 154 -5.37 -10.22 -54.42
C PRO A 154 -4.59 -11.47 -54.86
N THR A 155 -3.81 -11.40 -55.94
CA THR A 155 -3.03 -12.55 -56.47
C THR A 155 -1.51 -12.43 -56.19
N ALA A 156 -1.03 -11.27 -55.68
CA ALA A 156 0.39 -10.96 -55.62
C ALA A 156 1.20 -11.91 -54.68
N ALA A 157 0.58 -12.44 -53.64
CA ALA A 157 1.20 -13.32 -52.68
C ALA A 157 0.88 -14.82 -52.92
N LEU A 158 0.17 -15.16 -53.98
CA LEU A 158 -0.30 -16.50 -54.29
C LEU A 158 0.62 -17.19 -55.30
N ASP A 159 0.74 -18.49 -55.17
CA ASP A 159 1.29 -19.31 -56.25
C ASP A 159 0.37 -19.32 -57.45
N ALA A 160 0.85 -19.84 -58.60
CA ALA A 160 0.11 -19.82 -59.85
C ALA A 160 -1.22 -20.59 -59.79
N GLY A 161 -1.31 -21.68 -59.02
CA GLY A 161 -2.53 -22.46 -58.88
C GLY A 161 -3.61 -21.72 -58.13
N TYR A 162 -3.27 -21.25 -56.90
CA TYR A 162 -4.23 -20.48 -56.09
C TYR A 162 -4.56 -19.11 -56.71
N ALA A 163 -3.64 -18.50 -57.46
CA ALA A 163 -3.95 -17.25 -58.17
C ALA A 163 -5.01 -17.46 -59.26
N GLN A 164 -4.94 -18.56 -60.00
CA GLN A 164 -5.96 -18.88 -61.00
C GLN A 164 -7.32 -19.22 -60.34
N ILE A 165 -7.32 -19.98 -59.26
CA ILE A 165 -8.52 -20.27 -58.45
C ILE A 165 -9.17 -18.98 -57.98
N MET A 166 -8.36 -18.05 -57.43
CA MET A 166 -8.81 -16.73 -56.95
C MET A 166 -9.47 -15.94 -58.03
N ILE A 167 -8.86 -15.85 -59.25
CA ILE A 167 -9.40 -15.15 -60.40
C ILE A 167 -10.75 -15.75 -60.82
N ASN A 168 -10.85 -17.08 -60.88
CA ASN A 168 -12.08 -17.79 -61.23
C ASN A 168 -13.21 -17.49 -60.21
N ILE A 169 -12.92 -17.55 -58.93
CA ILE A 169 -13.90 -17.17 -57.88
C ILE A 169 -14.37 -15.73 -57.99
N LEU A 170 -13.46 -14.78 -58.20
CA LEU A 170 -13.81 -13.37 -58.35
C LEU A 170 -14.64 -13.11 -59.58
N LYS A 171 -14.32 -13.81 -60.70
CA LYS A 171 -15.10 -13.77 -61.95
C LYS A 171 -16.49 -14.34 -61.76
N GLU A 172 -16.59 -15.50 -61.15
CA GLU A 172 -17.88 -16.17 -60.85
C GLU A 172 -18.72 -15.28 -59.93
N TYR A 173 -18.07 -14.60 -58.91
CA TYR A 173 -18.76 -13.73 -58.00
C TYR A 173 -19.30 -12.51 -58.70
N ALA A 174 -18.53 -11.91 -59.64
CA ALA A 174 -19.00 -10.84 -60.47
C ALA A 174 -20.17 -11.31 -61.35
N ASP A 175 -20.02 -12.44 -62.05
CA ASP A 175 -21.04 -12.98 -62.95
C ASP A 175 -22.39 -13.29 -62.27
N LYS A 176 -22.39 -13.44 -60.92
CA LYS A 176 -23.61 -13.55 -60.11
C LYS A 176 -24.32 -12.21 -59.91
N GLY A 177 -23.79 -11.11 -60.34
CA GLY A 177 -24.44 -9.76 -60.26
C GLY A 177 -23.89 -8.92 -59.11
N HIS A 178 -22.59 -9.01 -58.81
CA HIS A 178 -21.90 -8.18 -57.84
C HIS A 178 -20.93 -7.21 -58.56
N TYR A 179 -20.62 -6.08 -57.92
CA TYR A 179 -19.52 -5.22 -58.34
C TYR A 179 -18.21 -5.79 -57.77
N VAL A 180 -17.30 -6.24 -58.65
CA VAL A 180 -15.97 -6.71 -58.25
C VAL A 180 -14.92 -5.80 -58.85
N ILE A 181 -14.22 -5.05 -57.98
CA ILE A 181 -13.23 -4.05 -58.39
C ILE A 181 -11.88 -4.47 -57.84
N SER A 182 -10.93 -4.76 -58.71
CA SER A 182 -9.60 -5.18 -58.29
C SER A 182 -8.50 -4.30 -58.88
N ALA A 183 -7.61 -3.81 -58.02
CA ALA A 183 -6.33 -3.28 -58.47
C ALA A 183 -5.35 -4.42 -58.67
N SER A 184 -4.77 -4.58 -59.86
CA SER A 184 -3.79 -5.64 -60.09
C SER A 184 -2.81 -5.31 -61.22
N HIS A 185 -1.62 -5.89 -61.12
CA HIS A 185 -0.64 -5.93 -62.23
C HIS A 185 -0.45 -7.37 -62.77
N ASP A 186 -1.18 -8.34 -62.25
CA ASP A 186 -1.15 -9.74 -62.70
C ASP A 186 -1.80 -9.84 -64.10
N SER A 187 -1.06 -10.34 -65.09
CA SER A 187 -1.52 -10.49 -66.47
C SER A 187 -2.76 -11.40 -66.59
N ARG A 188 -2.89 -12.42 -65.74
CA ARG A 188 -4.04 -13.33 -65.71
C ARG A 188 -5.30 -12.61 -65.25
N MET A 189 -5.19 -11.77 -64.20
CA MET A 189 -6.30 -10.98 -63.70
C MET A 189 -6.73 -9.93 -64.75
N ILE A 190 -5.75 -9.29 -65.44
CA ILE A 190 -5.98 -8.30 -66.50
C ILE A 190 -6.70 -8.99 -67.70
N GLN A 191 -6.32 -10.23 -68.07
CA GLN A 191 -6.99 -10.98 -69.12
C GLN A 191 -8.41 -11.38 -68.78
N ALA A 192 -8.68 -11.75 -67.52
CA ALA A 192 -10.00 -12.15 -67.02
C ALA A 192 -10.98 -10.96 -66.85
N ALA A 193 -10.50 -9.71 -66.89
CA ALA A 193 -11.31 -8.52 -66.69
C ALA A 193 -12.36 -8.33 -67.77
N ASP A 194 -13.59 -7.99 -67.38
CA ASP A 194 -14.64 -7.47 -68.28
C ASP A 194 -14.38 -6.01 -68.58
N THR A 195 -14.15 -5.20 -67.57
CA THR A 195 -13.79 -3.78 -67.69
C THR A 195 -12.37 -3.55 -67.20
N LEU A 196 -11.56 -2.89 -68.01
CA LEU A 196 -10.17 -2.62 -67.68
C LEU A 196 -9.88 -1.12 -67.68
N TYR A 197 -9.40 -0.61 -66.57
CA TYR A 197 -8.92 0.76 -66.42
C TYR A 197 -7.40 0.82 -66.34
N LYS A 198 -6.81 1.83 -66.96
CA LYS A 198 -5.37 2.16 -66.81
C LYS A 198 -5.21 3.46 -66.02
N VAL A 199 -4.30 3.45 -65.03
CA VAL A 199 -3.99 4.65 -64.24
C VAL A 199 -2.81 5.39 -64.83
N GLU A 200 -3.07 6.59 -65.36
CA GLU A 200 -2.07 7.53 -65.94
C GLU A 200 -2.41 8.97 -65.52
N GLY A 201 -2.40 9.28 -64.18
CA GLY A 201 -2.84 10.56 -63.64
C GLY A 201 -4.36 10.78 -63.67
N ALA A 202 -5.05 9.99 -64.46
CA ALA A 202 -6.50 9.77 -64.48
C ALA A 202 -6.79 8.30 -64.71
N LEU A 203 -8.05 7.91 -64.67
CA LEU A 203 -8.51 6.55 -64.99
C LEU A 203 -8.98 6.54 -66.44
N ILE A 204 -8.29 5.77 -67.27
CA ILE A 204 -8.61 5.66 -68.72
C ILE A 204 -9.17 4.27 -68.97
N ILE A 205 -10.32 4.16 -69.59
CA ILE A 205 -10.90 2.88 -69.99
C ILE A 205 -10.04 2.29 -71.08
N ASP A 206 -9.52 1.08 -70.88
CA ASP A 206 -8.69 0.35 -71.83
C ASP A 206 -9.45 -0.82 -72.50
N ARG A 207 -10.49 -1.35 -71.80
CA ARG A 207 -11.41 -2.36 -72.30
C ARG A 207 -12.73 -2.28 -71.56
N ASP A 208 -13.83 -2.48 -72.29
CA ASP A 208 -15.17 -2.59 -71.77
C ASP A 208 -15.96 -3.65 -72.52
N LEU A 209 -16.38 -4.69 -71.88
CA LEU A 209 -17.20 -5.78 -72.44
C LEU A 209 -18.59 -5.66 -71.80
N SER A 210 -19.49 -4.98 -72.45
CA SER A 210 -20.85 -4.78 -71.93
C SER A 210 -21.56 -6.08 -71.63
N LYS A 211 -22.01 -6.23 -70.37
CA LYS A 211 -22.85 -7.32 -69.88
C LYS A 211 -23.91 -6.70 -68.99
N GLU A 212 -25.15 -6.92 -69.29
CA GLU A 212 -26.23 -6.49 -68.40
C GLU A 212 -26.53 -7.62 -67.40
N LYS A 213 -26.38 -7.31 -66.08
CA LYS A 213 -26.73 -8.18 -64.98
C LYS A 213 -27.53 -7.42 -63.92
N ASN A 214 -28.43 -8.13 -63.25
CA ASN A 214 -29.16 -7.55 -62.12
C ASN A 214 -28.33 -7.61 -60.87
N LEU A 215 -28.33 -6.51 -60.14
CA LEU A 215 -27.62 -6.44 -58.84
C LEU A 215 -28.24 -7.37 -57.80
N ILE A 216 -27.42 -8.21 -57.20
CA ILE A 216 -27.81 -9.02 -56.05
C ILE A 216 -27.57 -8.19 -54.78
N LYS A 217 -28.64 -7.96 -54.01
CA LYS A 217 -28.56 -7.22 -52.76
C LYS A 217 -27.88 -8.02 -51.67
N ALA A 218 -26.99 -7.37 -50.91
CA ALA A 218 -26.32 -7.97 -49.78
C ALA A 218 -27.31 -8.36 -48.67
N PRO A 219 -27.04 -9.43 -47.95
CA PRO A 219 -27.84 -9.78 -46.79
C PRO A 219 -27.66 -8.71 -45.69
N ILE A 220 -28.74 -8.35 -45.00
CA ILE A 220 -28.71 -7.41 -43.90
C ILE A 220 -27.95 -8.05 -42.72
N LEU A 221 -26.78 -7.52 -42.41
CA LEU A 221 -25.98 -8.03 -41.28
C LEU A 221 -26.66 -7.68 -39.94
N LYS A 222 -26.71 -8.65 -39.04
CA LYS A 222 -27.28 -8.43 -37.71
C LYS A 222 -26.44 -7.45 -36.90
N ASP A 223 -27.10 -6.53 -36.24
CA ASP A 223 -26.45 -5.57 -35.33
C ASP A 223 -26.11 -6.25 -33.98
N LYS A 224 -25.06 -7.09 -33.95
CA LYS A 224 -24.57 -7.74 -32.73
C LYS A 224 -23.20 -7.17 -32.35
N ASN A 225 -22.94 -7.15 -31.04
CA ASN A 225 -21.62 -6.79 -30.52
C ASN A 225 -20.59 -7.85 -30.94
N MET A 226 -19.48 -7.40 -31.49
CA MET A 226 -18.36 -8.27 -31.84
C MET A 226 -17.53 -8.59 -30.57
N ASP A 227 -17.19 -9.86 -30.42
CA ASP A 227 -16.26 -10.30 -29.39
C ASP A 227 -14.83 -9.95 -29.81
N ILE A 228 -14.23 -8.95 -29.16
CA ILE A 228 -12.85 -8.59 -29.42
C ILE A 228 -11.95 -9.41 -28.51
N ARG A 229 -11.06 -10.22 -29.11
CA ARG A 229 -10.03 -10.95 -28.40
C ARG A 229 -8.68 -10.31 -28.71
N PHE A 230 -8.00 -9.93 -27.65
CA PHE A 230 -6.69 -9.30 -27.77
C PHE A 230 -5.58 -10.30 -28.06
N SER A 231 -4.58 -9.88 -28.82
CA SER A 231 -3.31 -10.58 -28.97
C SER A 231 -2.56 -10.65 -27.63
N HIS A 232 -1.59 -11.55 -27.54
CA HIS A 232 -0.70 -11.68 -26.36
C HIS A 232 -1.40 -11.93 -25.01
N ARG A 233 -2.44 -12.80 -25.03
CA ARG A 233 -3.20 -13.15 -23.81
C ARG A 233 -2.29 -13.55 -22.64
N THR A 234 -1.29 -14.39 -22.90
CA THR A 234 -0.32 -14.85 -21.87
C THR A 234 0.48 -13.71 -21.30
N PHE A 235 1.00 -12.83 -22.15
CA PHE A 235 1.76 -11.66 -21.73
C PHE A 235 0.91 -10.70 -20.90
N ARG A 236 -0.34 -10.46 -21.30
CA ARG A 236 -1.29 -9.65 -20.51
C ARG A 236 -1.60 -10.27 -19.16
N THR A 237 -1.74 -11.59 -19.10
CA THR A 237 -1.95 -12.29 -17.82
C THR A 237 -0.75 -12.12 -16.89
N VAL A 238 0.48 -12.30 -17.40
CA VAL A 238 1.70 -12.08 -16.61
C VAL A 238 1.78 -10.64 -16.12
N MET A 239 1.47 -9.66 -16.96
CA MET A 239 1.45 -8.25 -16.59
C MET A 239 0.42 -7.97 -15.48
N ASN A 240 -0.79 -8.53 -15.59
CA ASN A 240 -1.81 -8.35 -14.56
C ASN A 240 -1.42 -9.00 -13.23
N ILE A 241 -0.72 -10.14 -13.27
CA ILE A 241 -0.17 -10.79 -12.06
C ILE A 241 0.90 -9.89 -11.41
N LEU A 242 1.82 -9.32 -12.20
CA LEU A 242 2.84 -8.40 -11.68
C LEU A 242 2.22 -7.14 -11.05
N ILE A 243 1.19 -6.58 -11.65
CA ILE A 243 0.47 -5.43 -11.10
C ILE A 243 -0.25 -5.83 -9.80
N ALA A 244 -0.95 -6.96 -9.80
CA ALA A 244 -1.60 -7.48 -8.62
C ALA A 244 -0.60 -7.63 -7.47
N PHE A 245 0.57 -8.21 -7.75
CA PHE A 245 1.63 -8.40 -6.76
C PHE A 245 2.16 -7.06 -6.21
N THR A 246 2.39 -6.06 -7.07
CA THR A 246 2.81 -4.72 -6.62
C THR A 246 1.74 -4.01 -5.81
N MET A 247 0.48 -4.12 -6.19
CA MET A 247 -0.64 -3.56 -5.41
C MET A 247 -0.74 -4.21 -4.02
N ILE A 248 -0.54 -5.53 -3.94
CA ILE A 248 -0.54 -6.28 -2.68
C ILE A 248 0.62 -5.83 -1.78
N ILE A 249 1.83 -5.71 -2.33
CA ILE A 249 2.99 -5.23 -1.56
C ILE A 249 2.72 -3.82 -1.01
N CYS A 250 2.21 -2.91 -1.83
CA CYS A 250 1.90 -1.54 -1.40
C CYS A 250 0.83 -1.53 -0.30
N ALA A 251 -0.24 -2.30 -0.47
CA ALA A 251 -1.33 -2.40 0.51
C ALA A 251 -0.85 -3.02 1.83
N TYR A 252 -0.02 -4.06 1.76
CA TYR A 252 0.55 -4.71 2.92
C TYR A 252 1.52 -3.79 3.67
N SER A 253 2.40 -3.09 2.95
CA SER A 253 3.31 -2.10 3.52
C SER A 253 2.56 -0.94 4.17
N TYR A 254 1.49 -0.45 3.55
CA TYR A 254 0.62 0.57 4.12
C TYR A 254 -0.08 0.09 5.41
N ASN A 255 -0.55 -1.15 5.42
CA ASN A 255 -1.20 -1.73 6.60
C ASN A 255 -0.22 -1.89 7.77
N ILE A 256 0.99 -2.38 7.51
CA ILE A 256 2.06 -2.45 8.51
C ILE A 256 2.36 -1.05 9.05
N TYR A 257 2.54 -0.07 8.17
CA TYR A 257 2.79 1.31 8.57
C TYR A 257 1.65 1.87 9.44
N GLY A 258 0.40 1.66 9.03
CA GLY A 258 -0.77 2.10 9.80
C GLY A 258 -0.83 1.47 11.19
N THR A 259 -0.49 0.20 11.31
CA THR A 259 -0.44 -0.53 12.60
C THR A 259 0.68 0.01 13.49
N TYR A 260 1.87 0.22 12.94
CA TYR A 260 2.98 0.83 13.68
C TYR A 260 2.66 2.26 14.10
N SER A 261 2.08 3.06 13.19
CA SER A 261 1.69 4.45 13.47
C SER A 261 0.64 4.52 14.58
N ALA A 262 -0.40 3.69 14.54
CA ALA A 262 -1.44 3.65 15.57
C ALA A 262 -0.89 3.20 16.94
N SER A 263 -0.04 2.15 16.95
CA SER A 263 0.62 1.70 18.19
C SER A 263 1.57 2.77 18.75
N TYR A 264 2.22 3.52 17.88
CA TYR A 264 3.11 4.62 18.25
C TYR A 264 2.32 5.84 18.74
N GLU A 265 1.22 6.20 18.07
CA GLU A 265 0.31 7.27 18.51
C GLU A 265 -0.31 6.97 19.89
N ASP A 266 -0.69 5.72 20.16
CA ASP A 266 -1.18 5.32 21.46
C ASP A 266 -0.12 5.47 22.57
N LYS A 267 1.14 5.15 22.26
CA LYS A 267 2.27 5.38 23.18
C LYS A 267 2.57 6.87 23.34
N ILE A 268 2.56 7.62 22.24
CA ILE A 268 2.80 9.08 22.22
C ILE A 268 1.71 9.84 22.99
N ASN A 269 0.47 9.42 22.84
CA ASN A 269 -0.68 10.08 23.49
C ASN A 269 -0.86 9.62 24.94
N SER A 270 -0.04 8.66 25.44
CA SER A 270 -0.06 8.31 26.84
C SER A 270 0.41 9.50 27.70
N VAL A 271 -0.20 9.65 28.84
CA VAL A 271 0.17 10.72 29.79
C VAL A 271 1.63 10.57 30.18
N ALA A 272 2.09 9.32 30.37
CA ALA A 272 3.47 8.98 30.73
C ALA A 272 4.53 9.41 29.69
N SER A 273 4.15 9.56 28.44
CA SER A 273 5.10 9.97 27.39
C SER A 273 5.57 11.41 27.49
N ARG A 274 4.81 12.26 28.19
CA ARG A 274 5.16 13.66 28.46
C ARG A 274 5.85 13.85 29.82
N ASP A 275 6.03 12.76 30.54
CA ASP A 275 6.66 12.81 31.86
C ASP A 275 8.16 12.60 31.74
N LEU A 276 8.92 13.50 32.38
CA LEU A 276 10.35 13.44 32.50
C LEU A 276 10.73 13.27 33.96
N VAL A 277 11.76 12.50 34.23
CA VAL A 277 12.37 12.38 35.54
C VAL A 277 13.60 13.26 35.59
N VAL A 278 13.67 14.11 36.61
CA VAL A 278 14.76 15.08 36.80
C VAL A 278 15.44 14.79 38.12
N TYR A 279 16.74 14.64 38.08
CA TYR A 279 17.60 14.37 39.23
C TYR A 279 18.98 14.99 39.04
N LYS A 280 19.79 15.02 40.09
CA LYS A 280 21.20 15.39 39.98
C LYS A 280 22.05 14.20 39.65
N GLU A 281 23.19 14.45 39.02
CA GLU A 281 24.16 13.40 38.78
C GLU A 281 24.53 12.68 40.06
N LYS A 282 24.55 11.35 39.97
CA LYS A 282 24.97 10.50 41.08
C LYS A 282 26.36 10.93 41.53
N TYR A 283 26.53 11.04 42.82
CA TYR A 283 27.82 11.36 43.41
C TYR A 283 28.81 10.23 43.09
N LYS A 284 29.83 10.51 42.28
CA LYS A 284 30.96 9.59 42.10
C LYS A 284 31.95 9.78 43.26
N ASN A 285 31.92 8.87 44.18
CA ASN A 285 33.06 8.72 45.06
C ASN A 285 34.13 7.89 44.32
N ASP A 286 35.35 8.41 44.20
CA ASP A 286 36.45 7.74 43.50
C ASP A 286 36.83 6.37 44.08
N TYR A 287 36.33 6.06 45.27
CA TYR A 287 36.60 4.79 45.98
C TYR A 287 35.55 3.70 45.77
N TYR A 288 34.28 3.98 45.45
CA TYR A 288 33.24 2.95 45.35
C TYR A 288 32.29 3.20 44.20
N THR A 289 32.37 2.30 43.23
CA THR A 289 31.50 2.27 42.01
C THR A 289 30.09 1.75 42.30
N TYR A 290 29.73 1.39 43.50
CA TYR A 290 28.46 0.75 43.82
C TYR A 290 27.38 1.67 44.37
N TYR A 291 27.56 2.96 44.36
CA TYR A 291 26.59 3.87 44.96
C TYR A 291 25.47 4.19 43.98
N SER A 292 24.26 3.74 44.26
CA SER A 292 23.06 4.03 43.48
C SER A 292 22.22 5.19 44.04
N GLY A 293 22.71 5.91 45.03
CA GLY A 293 22.01 7.05 45.65
C GLY A 293 22.06 8.29 44.77
N GLU A 294 20.91 8.88 44.47
CA GLU A 294 20.82 10.17 43.85
C GLU A 294 21.02 11.28 44.89
N THR A 295 21.58 12.40 44.50
CA THR A 295 21.77 13.52 45.45
C THR A 295 20.42 14.16 45.75
N PRO A 296 19.99 14.29 47.03
CA PRO A 296 18.75 14.93 47.38
C PRO A 296 18.63 16.33 46.85
N LEU A 297 17.49 16.67 46.25
CA LEU A 297 17.24 17.96 45.63
C LEU A 297 16.85 19.01 46.68
N SER A 298 17.56 20.14 46.67
CA SER A 298 17.29 21.26 47.61
C SER A 298 16.04 22.04 47.19
N GLN A 299 15.55 22.88 48.10
CA GLN A 299 14.47 23.83 47.76
C GLN A 299 14.88 24.79 46.64
N GLN A 300 16.17 25.10 46.52
CA GLN A 300 16.68 25.93 45.45
C GLN A 300 16.60 25.18 44.10
N ASP A 301 16.89 23.88 44.10
CA ASP A 301 16.78 23.01 42.94
C ASP A 301 15.32 22.90 42.47
N TYR A 302 14.40 22.70 43.40
CA TYR A 302 12.97 22.73 43.14
C TYR A 302 12.55 24.04 42.44
N ASN A 303 13.01 25.19 42.97
CA ASN A 303 12.67 26.46 42.40
C ASN A 303 13.28 26.66 41.00
N LYS A 304 14.51 26.18 40.78
CA LYS A 304 15.15 26.18 39.45
C LYS A 304 14.36 25.34 38.45
N ILE A 305 14.01 24.11 38.81
CA ILE A 305 13.23 23.21 37.94
C ILE A 305 11.88 23.87 37.63
N LYS A 306 11.17 24.39 38.64
CA LYS A 306 9.86 25.02 38.48
C LYS A 306 9.88 26.27 37.61
N SER A 307 11.02 26.95 37.50
CA SER A 307 11.18 28.16 36.68
C SER A 307 11.33 27.88 35.19
N VAL A 308 11.58 26.64 34.81
CA VAL A 308 11.70 26.25 33.41
C VAL A 308 10.35 26.36 32.71
N SER A 309 10.33 26.93 31.52
CA SER A 309 9.13 27.09 30.72
C SER A 309 8.57 25.72 30.24
N HIS A 310 7.27 25.68 29.97
CA HIS A 310 6.61 24.47 29.46
C HIS A 310 6.45 23.29 30.44
N ILE A 311 6.71 23.53 31.74
CA ILE A 311 6.40 22.53 32.77
C ILE A 311 4.96 22.77 33.23
N GLU A 312 4.10 21.77 32.93
CA GLU A 312 2.69 21.75 33.37
C GLU A 312 2.58 21.38 34.85
N ARG A 313 3.36 20.40 35.29
CA ARG A 313 3.34 19.89 36.67
C ARG A 313 4.72 19.42 37.10
N LEU A 314 4.91 19.46 38.41
CA LEU A 314 6.11 18.98 39.07
C LEU A 314 5.69 18.24 40.34
N THR A 315 6.02 16.96 40.42
CA THR A 315 5.65 16.07 41.51
C THR A 315 6.91 15.37 42.03
N TRP A 316 7.09 15.34 43.33
CA TRP A 316 8.21 14.60 43.92
C TRP A 316 8.08 13.11 43.63
N ARG A 317 9.20 12.45 43.39
CA ARG A 317 9.29 11.03 43.12
C ARG A 317 9.91 10.33 44.30
N TYR A 318 9.38 9.17 44.60
CA TYR A 318 9.90 8.27 45.60
C TYR A 318 9.75 6.83 45.09
N ASP A 319 10.86 6.14 44.98
CA ASP A 319 10.95 4.78 44.50
C ASP A 319 11.50 3.90 45.61
N VAL A 320 10.93 2.70 45.79
CA VAL A 320 11.36 1.74 46.77
C VAL A 320 11.69 0.42 46.10
N ASN A 321 12.91 -0.06 46.31
CA ASN A 321 13.31 -1.41 45.95
C ASN A 321 13.14 -2.27 47.19
N TYR A 322 12.16 -3.18 47.18
CA TYR A 322 11.84 -4.00 48.34
C TYR A 322 12.86 -5.12 48.60
N SER A 323 13.58 -5.61 47.61
CA SER A 323 14.61 -6.62 47.85
C SER A 323 15.73 -6.06 48.71
N THR A 324 16.25 -4.89 48.38
CA THR A 324 17.27 -4.22 49.19
C THR A 324 16.72 -3.80 50.54
N PHE A 325 15.47 -3.40 50.62
CA PHE A 325 14.81 -3.00 51.84
C PHE A 325 14.53 -4.20 52.78
N SER A 326 14.13 -5.34 52.23
CA SER A 326 13.87 -6.57 53.01
C SER A 326 15.14 -7.15 53.61
N GLU A 327 16.21 -7.25 52.83
CA GLU A 327 17.53 -7.69 53.32
C GLU A 327 17.97 -6.82 54.49
N TRP A 328 17.85 -5.53 54.37
CA TRP A 328 18.20 -4.62 55.43
C TRP A 328 17.31 -4.73 56.67
N MET A 329 15.99 -4.95 56.52
CA MET A 329 15.06 -5.14 57.63
C MET A 329 15.31 -6.47 58.35
N ASP A 330 15.68 -7.50 57.65
CA ASP A 330 16.00 -8.81 58.20
C ASP A 330 17.29 -8.76 59.03
N ASP A 331 18.29 -8.06 58.56
CA ASP A 331 19.53 -7.81 59.29
C ASP A 331 19.29 -7.02 60.58
N MET A 332 18.35 -6.07 60.54
CA MET A 332 18.02 -5.21 61.67
C MET A 332 17.18 -5.82 62.75
N ASN A 333 16.23 -6.67 62.39
CA ASN A 333 15.23 -7.20 63.33
C ASN A 333 15.51 -8.63 63.75
N GLY A 334 16.63 -9.23 63.30
CA GLY A 334 16.97 -10.58 63.61
C GLY A 334 15.88 -11.56 63.16
N ALA A 335 15.74 -11.73 61.85
CA ALA A 335 14.86 -12.69 61.20
C ALA A 335 13.45 -12.82 61.83
N THR A 336 12.71 -11.72 61.92
CA THR A 336 11.30 -11.76 62.31
C THR A 336 10.44 -12.13 61.11
N GLU A 337 9.42 -12.99 61.32
CA GLU A 337 8.50 -13.51 60.27
C GLU A 337 7.63 -12.43 59.58
N ASN A 338 8.04 -11.17 59.55
CA ASN A 338 7.32 -10.10 58.94
C ASN A 338 7.73 -9.98 57.47
N ASN A 339 6.95 -10.57 56.58
CA ASN A 339 7.11 -10.50 55.13
C ASN A 339 6.79 -9.07 54.65
N TYR A 340 7.69 -8.10 54.85
CA TYR A 340 7.53 -6.70 54.47
C TYR A 340 7.50 -6.51 52.93
N ASP A 341 8.06 -7.47 52.20
CA ASP A 341 8.10 -7.55 50.74
C ASP A 341 6.85 -8.20 50.14
N GLN A 342 5.84 -8.49 50.94
CA GLN A 342 4.59 -9.07 50.44
C GLN A 342 3.44 -8.07 50.38
N ILE A 343 2.67 -8.18 49.32
CA ILE A 343 1.38 -7.52 49.18
C ILE A 343 0.26 -8.52 49.38
N SER A 344 -0.86 -8.05 49.91
CA SER A 344 -2.12 -8.79 49.93
C SER A 344 -3.11 -8.15 49.00
N LEU A 345 -3.75 -8.92 48.10
CA LEU A 345 -4.84 -8.46 47.25
C LEU A 345 -6.15 -9.14 47.69
N SER A 346 -7.18 -8.33 47.91
CA SER A 346 -8.49 -8.82 48.32
C SER A 346 -9.63 -8.00 47.70
N ASP A 347 -10.69 -8.67 47.24
CA ASP A 347 -11.92 -8.06 46.75
C ASP A 347 -13.12 -8.28 47.71
N GLY A 348 -12.86 -8.86 48.86
CA GLY A 348 -13.86 -9.24 49.87
C GLY A 348 -14.39 -10.67 49.74
N HIS A 349 -14.15 -11.36 48.63
CA HIS A 349 -14.45 -12.78 48.42
C HIS A 349 -13.16 -13.59 48.30
N MET A 350 -12.15 -13.04 47.68
CA MET A 350 -10.83 -13.60 47.49
C MET A 350 -9.81 -12.84 48.35
N ASN A 351 -8.80 -13.54 48.84
CA ASN A 351 -7.64 -12.98 49.51
C ASN A 351 -6.40 -13.77 49.09
N GLY A 352 -5.45 -13.12 48.46
CA GLY A 352 -4.20 -13.72 48.02
C GLY A 352 -2.99 -12.87 48.44
N ARG A 353 -1.81 -13.46 48.43
CA ARG A 353 -0.54 -12.77 48.66
C ARG A 353 0.39 -12.92 47.47
N SER A 354 1.28 -11.96 47.32
CA SER A 354 2.33 -11.99 46.31
C SER A 354 3.48 -11.08 46.73
N SER A 355 4.68 -11.37 46.26
CA SER A 355 5.85 -10.53 46.54
C SER A 355 5.78 -9.19 45.83
N ILE A 356 6.37 -8.14 46.38
CA ILE A 356 6.55 -6.84 45.75
C ILE A 356 8.05 -6.57 45.59
N PHE A 357 8.47 -6.20 44.39
CA PHE A 357 9.88 -5.85 44.13
C PHE A 357 10.10 -4.35 44.11
N MET A 358 9.20 -3.62 43.51
CA MET A 358 9.33 -2.17 43.37
C MET A 358 8.02 -1.45 43.60
N LEU A 359 8.10 -0.29 44.28
CA LEU A 359 7.00 0.65 44.43
C LEU A 359 7.46 2.03 43.92
N GLN A 360 6.60 2.72 43.24
CA GLN A 360 6.85 4.06 42.71
C GLN A 360 5.68 4.98 43.01
N THR A 361 5.98 6.24 43.32
CA THR A 361 4.92 7.27 43.43
C THR A 361 4.50 7.83 42.09
N TYR A 362 3.21 8.20 41.99
CA TYR A 362 2.66 8.89 40.82
C TYR A 362 1.73 10.05 41.25
N ASP A 363 1.41 10.94 40.32
CA ASP A 363 0.49 12.08 40.57
C ASP A 363 -0.97 11.59 40.45
N SER A 364 -1.74 11.64 41.54
CA SER A 364 -3.11 11.15 41.62
C SER A 364 -4.08 11.86 40.65
N ARG A 365 -3.72 13.08 40.19
CA ARG A 365 -4.50 13.84 39.21
C ARG A 365 -4.42 13.28 37.80
N ASP A 366 -3.47 12.40 37.55
CA ASP A 366 -3.24 11.84 36.23
C ASP A 366 -4.20 10.70 35.89
N ASP A 367 -4.67 10.72 34.65
CA ASP A 367 -5.51 9.68 34.08
C ASP A 367 -4.72 8.96 32.98
N TYR A 368 -4.33 7.72 33.28
CA TYR A 368 -3.54 6.91 32.36
C TYR A 368 -4.45 6.19 31.36
N THR A 369 -4.34 6.53 30.07
CA THR A 369 -5.16 5.97 28.99
C THR A 369 -4.80 4.51 28.66
N ASN A 370 -3.64 4.03 29.11
CA ASN A 370 -3.12 2.69 28.83
C ASN A 370 -3.61 1.60 29.80
N ILE A 371 -4.73 1.78 30.45
CA ILE A 371 -5.24 0.87 31.46
C ILE A 371 -6.09 -0.22 30.83
N THR A 372 -5.83 -1.49 31.18
CA THR A 372 -6.68 -2.62 30.79
C THR A 372 -8.03 -2.56 31.53
N ILE A 373 -8.00 -2.24 32.83
CA ILE A 373 -9.18 -2.13 33.67
C ILE A 373 -9.03 -0.88 34.53
N LYS A 374 -10.06 -0.06 34.59
CA LYS A 374 -10.07 1.21 35.31
C LYS A 374 -11.20 1.24 36.34
N HIS A 375 -10.85 1.59 37.56
CA HIS A 375 -11.80 1.90 38.66
C HIS A 375 -12.01 3.43 38.71
N ALA A 376 -13.20 3.84 39.17
CA ALA A 376 -13.55 5.27 39.28
C ALA A 376 -12.85 6.04 40.40
N ASP A 377 -12.19 5.36 41.34
CA ASP A 377 -11.51 5.99 42.46
C ASP A 377 -10.15 6.56 42.04
N ASN A 378 -10.00 7.88 42.19
CA ASN A 378 -8.78 8.59 41.81
C ASN A 378 -7.62 8.44 42.80
N LYS A 379 -7.84 7.82 43.94
CA LYS A 379 -6.82 7.68 45.00
C LYS A 379 -6.25 6.26 45.09
N GLY A 380 -6.53 5.39 44.16
CA GLY A 380 -6.11 4.00 44.21
C GLY A 380 -4.74 3.75 43.59
N VAL A 381 -4.25 2.57 43.81
CA VAL A 381 -2.97 2.05 43.34
C VAL A 381 -3.14 1.54 41.89
N TYR A 382 -2.15 1.73 41.05
CA TYR A 382 -2.04 1.01 39.77
C TYR A 382 -1.10 -0.19 39.94
N LEU A 383 -1.48 -1.31 39.34
CA LEU A 383 -0.64 -2.50 39.23
C LEU A 383 -0.13 -2.62 37.77
N SER A 384 1.11 -3.03 37.59
CA SER A 384 1.57 -3.45 36.29
C SER A 384 0.84 -4.73 35.84
N ASN A 385 0.75 -4.98 34.54
CA ASN A 385 0.17 -6.22 34.04
C ASN A 385 0.97 -7.44 34.55
N GLU A 386 2.27 -7.33 34.48
CA GLU A 386 3.19 -8.38 34.94
C GLU A 386 2.97 -8.73 36.41
N LYS A 387 2.75 -7.71 37.24
CA LYS A 387 2.46 -7.96 38.67
C LYS A 387 1.11 -8.65 38.86
N MET A 388 0.11 -8.26 38.09
CA MET A 388 -1.19 -8.93 38.19
C MET A 388 -1.13 -10.37 37.69
N GLU A 389 -0.41 -10.64 36.61
CA GLU A 389 -0.19 -11.99 36.08
C GLU A 389 0.52 -12.87 37.12
N THR A 390 1.63 -12.38 37.70
CA THR A 390 2.34 -13.11 38.79
C THR A 390 1.41 -13.42 39.95
N PHE A 391 0.60 -12.46 40.41
CA PHE A 391 -0.36 -12.67 41.47
C PHE A 391 -1.39 -13.76 41.13
N LEU A 392 -1.92 -13.76 39.90
CA LEU A 392 -2.89 -14.76 39.45
C LEU A 392 -2.27 -16.16 39.41
N GLU A 393 -1.04 -16.27 38.92
CA GLU A 393 -0.31 -17.54 38.86
C GLU A 393 0.00 -18.09 40.29
N GLU A 394 0.53 -17.26 41.15
CA GLU A 394 0.89 -17.67 42.54
C GLU A 394 -0.32 -18.13 43.37
N ASN A 395 -1.51 -17.59 43.05
CA ASN A 395 -2.73 -17.92 43.80
C ASN A 395 -3.69 -18.85 43.03
N ASN A 396 -3.30 -19.37 41.87
CA ASN A 396 -4.15 -20.21 40.98
C ASN A 396 -5.51 -19.58 40.65
N LEU A 397 -5.54 -18.28 40.40
CA LEU A 397 -6.73 -17.49 40.09
C LEU A 397 -6.76 -17.09 38.61
N ARG A 398 -7.95 -16.78 38.12
CA ARG A 398 -8.13 -16.12 36.82
C ARG A 398 -8.61 -14.69 37.02
N LEU A 399 -8.31 -13.82 36.07
CA LEU A 399 -8.77 -12.44 36.15
C LEU A 399 -10.31 -12.32 36.24
N GLU A 400 -11.02 -13.29 35.66
CA GLU A 400 -12.49 -13.39 35.68
C GLU A 400 -13.03 -13.66 37.07
N ASP A 401 -12.25 -14.28 37.95
CA ASP A 401 -12.62 -14.65 39.33
C ASP A 401 -12.52 -13.46 40.29
N ILE A 402 -11.95 -12.33 39.84
CA ILE A 402 -11.66 -11.17 40.68
C ILE A 402 -12.60 -10.01 40.39
N ASN A 403 -13.24 -9.48 41.42
CA ASN A 403 -13.99 -8.24 41.30
C ASN A 403 -13.07 -7.02 41.44
N ILE A 404 -12.50 -6.58 40.34
CA ILE A 404 -11.52 -5.48 40.32
C ILE A 404 -12.06 -4.17 40.88
N LYS A 405 -13.37 -3.92 40.77
CA LYS A 405 -14.01 -2.72 41.34
C LYS A 405 -13.95 -2.70 42.86
N LYS A 406 -13.80 -3.85 43.49
CA LYS A 406 -13.69 -3.98 44.94
C LYS A 406 -12.28 -4.33 45.38
N LEU A 407 -11.36 -4.51 44.45
CA LEU A 407 -10.00 -4.96 44.75
C LEU A 407 -9.25 -3.91 45.55
N LYS A 408 -8.68 -4.35 46.64
CA LYS A 408 -7.79 -3.58 47.52
C LYS A 408 -6.45 -4.24 47.62
N ILE A 409 -5.42 -3.44 47.81
CA ILE A 409 -4.05 -3.87 48.08
C ILE A 409 -3.64 -3.46 49.48
N GLY A 410 -3.19 -4.41 50.26
CA GLY A 410 -2.55 -4.19 51.53
C GLY A 410 -1.03 -4.37 51.41
N LEU A 411 -0.28 -3.36 51.79
CA LEU A 411 1.18 -3.39 51.70
C LEU A 411 1.82 -2.54 52.80
N TRP A 412 3.03 -2.90 53.17
CA TRP A 412 3.87 -2.09 54.01
C TRP A 412 4.61 -1.06 53.14
N VAL A 413 4.42 0.21 53.42
CA VAL A 413 5.09 1.29 52.72
C VAL A 413 6.15 1.90 53.61
N PRO A 414 7.43 1.84 53.25
CA PRO A 414 8.48 2.53 53.98
C PRO A 414 8.40 4.04 53.69
N ILE A 415 7.99 4.82 54.69
CA ILE A 415 7.88 6.26 54.63
C ILE A 415 9.22 6.91 54.93
N PRO A 416 9.82 7.67 54.02
CA PRO A 416 11.12 8.27 54.25
C PRO A 416 11.02 9.42 55.27
N VAL A 417 11.83 9.39 56.29
CA VAL A 417 11.89 10.38 57.37
C VAL A 417 13.10 11.29 57.20
N TYR A 418 14.22 10.68 56.84
CA TYR A 418 15.47 11.37 56.63
C TYR A 418 16.08 11.00 55.29
N ASN A 419 16.76 11.93 54.65
CA ASN A 419 17.69 11.64 53.60
C ASN A 419 18.96 11.08 54.25
N ALA A 420 18.92 9.79 54.42
CA ALA A 420 20.01 9.12 55.08
C ALA A 420 20.57 8.11 54.11
N SER A 421 21.79 8.31 53.72
CA SER A 421 22.68 7.20 53.43
C SER A 421 23.44 6.92 54.73
N GLY A 422 23.20 5.79 55.34
CA GLY A 422 23.92 5.37 56.53
C GLY A 422 25.02 4.41 56.15
N ILE A 423 26.05 4.38 56.97
CA ILE A 423 27.01 3.31 56.95
C ILE A 423 26.34 2.12 57.61
N SER A 424 26.02 1.08 56.86
CA SER A 424 25.42 -0.14 57.38
C SER A 424 26.50 -1.14 57.80
N GLN A 425 27.59 -1.19 57.07
CA GLN A 425 28.69 -2.10 57.35
C GLN A 425 30.03 -1.50 56.91
N VAL A 426 31.05 -1.83 57.63
CA VAL A 426 32.44 -1.54 57.28
C VAL A 426 33.21 -2.86 57.36
N GLY A 427 33.95 -3.19 56.33
CA GLY A 427 34.70 -4.42 56.32
C GLY A 427 35.95 -4.34 55.45
N THR A 428 36.72 -5.40 55.54
CA THR A 428 37.90 -5.56 54.69
C THR A 428 37.70 -6.83 53.88
N SER A 429 37.84 -6.75 52.54
CA SER A 429 37.74 -7.91 51.67
C SER A 429 38.89 -8.88 51.91
N SER A 430 38.75 -10.10 51.39
CA SER A 430 39.83 -11.09 51.42
C SER A 430 41.13 -10.61 50.76
N ASP A 431 41.01 -9.64 49.90
CA ASP A 431 42.14 -9.06 49.14
C ASP A 431 42.76 -7.82 49.82
N GLY A 432 42.21 -7.48 51.00
CA GLY A 432 42.71 -6.37 51.83
C GLY A 432 42.08 -5.02 51.49
N ASP A 433 41.14 -4.95 50.58
CA ASP A 433 40.44 -3.70 50.24
C ASP A 433 39.38 -3.38 51.32
N GLU A 434 39.41 -2.16 51.83
CA GLU A 434 38.38 -1.68 52.73
C GLU A 434 37.10 -1.31 51.97
N TRP A 435 35.96 -1.86 52.41
CA TRP A 435 34.67 -1.51 51.87
C TRP A 435 33.75 -0.94 52.97
N ILE A 436 32.92 -0.01 52.55
CA ILE A 436 31.93 0.63 53.39
C ILE A 436 30.59 0.49 52.69
N ASP A 437 29.65 -0.21 53.29
CA ASP A 437 28.28 -0.23 52.79
C ASP A 437 27.50 0.96 53.37
N ILE A 438 27.10 1.87 52.49
CA ILE A 438 26.39 3.09 52.84
C ILE A 438 25.02 3.04 52.19
N ASN A 439 24.05 2.37 52.82
CA ASN A 439 22.77 2.21 52.13
C ASN A 439 21.55 2.02 52.98
N THR A 440 21.30 2.94 53.91
CA THR A 440 20.07 2.75 54.66
C THR A 440 19.20 3.99 54.69
N PRO A 441 18.07 4.01 53.99
CA PRO A 441 17.11 5.08 54.14
C PRO A 441 16.49 5.01 55.54
N CYS A 442 16.47 6.13 56.27
CA CYS A 442 15.69 6.25 57.50
C CYS A 442 14.20 6.31 57.15
N VAL A 443 13.53 5.19 57.35
CA VAL A 443 12.12 5.04 57.01
C VAL A 443 11.31 4.62 58.20
N LYS A 444 10.02 4.94 58.21
CA LYS A 444 9.02 4.34 59.08
C LYS A 444 8.05 3.51 58.25
N LEU A 445 7.83 2.29 58.64
CA LEU A 445 6.90 1.37 58.02
C LEU A 445 5.47 1.75 58.36
N VAL A 446 4.64 1.92 57.35
CA VAL A 446 3.20 2.15 57.50
C VAL A 446 2.45 1.11 56.68
N TYR A 447 1.61 0.33 57.34
CA TYR A 447 0.71 -0.56 56.60
C TYR A 447 -0.44 0.23 56.01
N MET A 448 -0.60 0.15 54.68
CA MET A 448 -1.64 0.82 53.94
C MET A 448 -2.56 -0.22 53.29
N ASN A 449 -3.86 0.06 53.29
CA ASN A 449 -4.86 -0.73 52.59
C ASN A 449 -5.61 0.21 51.60
N LEU A 450 -5.21 0.14 50.34
CA LEU A 450 -5.63 1.07 49.29
C LEU A 450 -6.46 0.38 48.23
N PRO A 451 -7.43 1.05 47.61
CA PRO A 451 -8.14 0.50 46.46
C PRO A 451 -7.21 0.34 45.26
N VAL A 452 -7.42 -0.66 44.43
CA VAL A 452 -6.75 -0.78 43.12
C VAL A 452 -7.53 0.02 42.12
N ARG A 453 -6.90 1.05 41.58
CA ARG A 453 -7.48 1.94 40.54
C ARG A 453 -7.50 1.31 39.16
N GLY A 454 -6.51 0.51 38.85
CA GLY A 454 -6.44 -0.17 37.57
C GLY A 454 -5.20 -1.03 37.39
N ILE A 455 -5.21 -1.77 36.30
CA ILE A 455 -4.10 -2.60 35.86
C ILE A 455 -3.60 -1.98 34.52
N LEU A 456 -2.31 -1.74 34.45
CA LEU A 456 -1.72 -1.18 33.23
C LEU A 456 -1.70 -2.24 32.12
N LYS A 457 -1.77 -1.81 30.87
CA LYS A 457 -1.60 -2.73 29.72
C LYS A 457 -0.20 -3.33 29.72
N PRO A 458 -0.01 -4.53 29.14
CA PRO A 458 1.30 -5.15 29.00
C PRO A 458 2.33 -4.20 28.41
N GLY A 459 3.52 -4.15 29.01
CA GLY A 459 4.60 -3.27 28.58
C GLY A 459 4.36 -1.77 28.80
N SER A 460 3.33 -1.38 29.57
CA SER A 460 3.06 0.02 29.93
C SER A 460 3.65 0.33 31.31
N ALA A 461 4.28 1.50 31.42
CA ALA A 461 4.75 2.06 32.69
C ALA A 461 4.14 3.46 32.89
N ILE A 462 3.94 3.88 34.14
CA ILE A 462 3.45 5.21 34.50
C ILE A 462 4.53 6.27 34.27
N SER A 463 5.77 5.93 34.52
CA SER A 463 6.92 6.74 34.16
C SER A 463 8.09 5.85 33.76
N THR A 464 9.08 6.44 33.09
CA THR A 464 10.29 5.70 32.74
C THR A 464 11.14 5.46 33.97
N ASN A 465 11.65 4.26 34.08
CA ASN A 465 12.66 3.92 35.08
C ASN A 465 14.03 4.33 34.58
N SER A 466 14.58 5.28 35.25
CA SER A 466 15.95 5.73 35.01
C SER A 466 17.02 4.83 35.62
N VAL A 467 16.65 4.02 36.56
CA VAL A 467 17.62 3.18 37.27
C VAL A 467 17.42 1.74 36.87
N GLY A 468 18.21 1.32 35.89
CA GLY A 468 18.18 0.02 35.26
C GLY A 468 17.87 -1.13 36.22
N THR A 469 17.04 -2.03 35.74
CA THR A 469 16.72 -3.36 36.21
C THR A 469 15.30 -3.60 36.69
N GLY A 470 14.30 -3.03 36.10
CA GLY A 470 12.95 -3.55 36.27
C GLY A 470 11.87 -2.47 36.32
N ASN A 471 10.76 -2.72 35.66
CA ASN A 471 9.59 -1.87 35.79
C ASN A 471 9.04 -1.96 37.22
N PRO A 472 8.68 -0.81 37.87
CA PRO A 472 7.97 -0.86 39.13
C PRO A 472 6.64 -1.57 38.94
N TYR A 473 6.34 -2.48 39.83
CA TYR A 473 5.13 -3.30 39.73
C TYR A 473 3.93 -2.68 40.42
N VAL A 474 4.15 -1.79 41.36
CA VAL A 474 3.11 -1.11 42.15
C VAL A 474 3.32 0.40 42.10
N TYR A 475 2.30 1.13 41.70
CA TYR A 475 2.32 2.59 41.61
C TYR A 475 1.33 3.18 42.63
N ILE A 476 1.84 3.94 43.58
CA ILE A 476 1.05 4.54 44.66
C ILE A 476 0.90 6.05 44.46
N PRO A 477 -0.29 6.64 44.71
CA PRO A 477 -0.41 8.08 44.66
C PRO A 477 0.47 8.78 45.68
N SER A 478 1.22 9.77 45.26
CA SER A 478 2.05 10.60 46.18
C SER A 478 1.25 11.19 47.34
N ASP A 479 -0.03 11.55 47.06
CA ASP A 479 -0.95 12.09 48.07
C ASP A 479 -1.28 11.07 49.21
N CYS A 480 -1.11 9.76 48.97
CA CYS A 480 -1.31 8.75 50.01
C CYS A 480 -0.13 8.69 51.00
N ILE A 481 1.07 9.04 50.57
CA ILE A 481 2.29 9.03 51.40
C ILE A 481 2.50 10.38 52.10
N ALA A 482 2.21 11.49 51.43
CA ALA A 482 2.46 12.85 51.89
C ALA A 482 1.96 13.13 53.34
N PRO A 483 0.75 12.73 53.79
CA PRO A 483 0.27 12.97 55.15
C PRO A 483 1.13 12.31 56.19
N TYR A 484 1.70 11.15 55.93
CA TYR A 484 2.59 10.46 56.86
C TYR A 484 3.95 11.12 56.96
N MET A 485 4.44 11.67 55.84
CA MET A 485 5.68 12.42 55.83
C MET A 485 5.60 13.68 56.68
N GLU A 486 4.46 14.39 56.67
CA GLU A 486 4.23 15.58 57.51
C GLU A 486 4.23 15.21 59.01
N THR A 487 3.67 14.02 59.34
CA THR A 487 3.62 13.52 60.71
C THR A 487 5.01 13.18 61.22
N PHE A 488 5.90 12.75 60.33
CA PHE A 488 7.26 12.35 60.68
C PHE A 488 8.30 13.44 60.44
N LYS A 489 7.90 14.65 60.28
CA LYS A 489 8.82 15.78 60.07
C LYS A 489 9.97 15.75 61.06
N ALA A 490 11.16 15.53 60.58
CA ALA A 490 12.35 15.58 61.38
C ALA A 490 12.67 17.07 61.71
N LYS A 491 13.08 17.32 62.92
CA LYS A 491 13.74 18.56 63.25
C LYS A 491 15.08 18.66 62.52
N GLU A 492 15.60 19.87 62.38
CA GLU A 492 16.86 20.19 61.69
C GLU A 492 17.99 19.20 61.89
N SER A 493 18.99 19.16 61.02
CA SER A 493 20.10 18.21 60.97
C SER A 493 20.64 17.86 62.38
N VAL A 494 20.50 16.59 62.74
CA VAL A 494 20.97 16.09 64.03
C VAL A 494 22.13 15.16 63.73
N VAL A 495 23.25 15.37 64.44
CA VAL A 495 24.38 14.44 64.42
C VAL A 495 24.11 13.35 65.47
N ILE A 496 24.11 12.09 65.05
CA ILE A 496 23.95 10.94 65.95
C ILE A 496 25.20 10.08 65.83
N TYR A 497 25.74 9.71 66.93
CA TYR A 497 26.89 8.84 67.01
C TYR A 497 26.44 7.47 67.55
N SER A 498 26.65 6.43 66.88
CA SER A 498 26.78 5.03 67.31
C SER A 498 26.37 4.07 66.16
N ILE A 499 27.26 3.23 65.85
CA ILE A 499 27.02 2.06 64.98
C ILE A 499 26.83 0.80 65.83
N ASP A 500 27.23 0.83 67.10
CA ASP A 500 27.23 -0.33 67.97
C ASP A 500 25.84 -0.86 68.38
N ASP A 501 24.76 -0.14 68.04
CA ASP A 501 23.40 -0.60 68.28
C ASP A 501 22.48 -0.29 67.05
N PRO A 502 22.45 -1.22 66.16
CA PRO A 502 21.56 -1.09 64.98
C PRO A 502 20.07 -1.09 65.33
N HIS A 503 19.69 -1.51 66.56
CA HIS A 503 18.29 -1.47 67.02
C HIS A 503 17.99 -0.20 67.84
N SER A 504 18.93 0.71 68.02
CA SER A 504 18.66 1.95 68.69
C SER A 504 17.66 2.83 67.86
N GLU A 505 16.73 3.50 68.59
CA GLU A 505 15.82 4.48 68.01
C GLU A 505 16.57 5.63 67.32
N LYS A 506 17.86 5.73 67.49
CA LYS A 506 18.71 6.73 66.86
C LYS A 506 19.03 6.45 65.40
N GLY A 507 18.71 5.25 64.92
CA GLY A 507 18.62 4.81 63.52
C GLY A 507 19.60 5.51 62.56
N TYR A 508 19.55 5.39 61.41
CA TYR A 508 20.28 5.38 60.22
C TYR A 508 20.77 6.75 59.74
N VAL A 509 21.94 6.73 59.16
CA VAL A 509 22.79 7.88 58.94
C VAL A 509 22.89 8.18 57.46
N ALA A 510 22.66 9.45 57.12
CA ALA A 510 23.00 9.94 55.83
C ALA A 510 24.12 10.96 55.89
N PHE A 511 25.00 10.84 55.00
CA PHE A 511 25.95 11.88 54.72
C PHE A 511 25.51 12.63 53.50
N GLU A 512 25.24 13.91 53.63
CA GLU A 512 24.99 14.80 52.50
C GLU A 512 26.27 14.97 51.67
N ASN A 513 27.42 14.68 52.18
CA ASN A 513 28.69 14.66 51.47
C ASN A 513 29.65 13.72 52.18
N VAL A 514 29.84 12.54 51.59
CA VAL A 514 31.10 11.84 51.62
C VAL A 514 31.86 11.84 52.91
N LEU A 515 32.14 10.66 53.38
CA LEU A 515 33.24 10.49 54.30
C LEU A 515 34.43 11.27 53.71
N PRO A 516 34.89 12.28 54.39
CA PRO A 516 36.11 12.90 53.99
C PRO A 516 37.19 11.86 53.86
N SER A 517 38.01 11.90 52.84
CA SER A 517 39.11 10.98 52.55
C SER A 517 40.09 10.81 53.70
N LYS A 518 39.90 11.54 54.78
CA LYS A 518 40.68 11.45 56.03
C LYS A 518 40.20 10.44 57.05
N TYR A 519 39.04 9.81 56.83
CA TYR A 519 38.52 8.79 57.77
C TYR A 519 38.91 7.39 57.32
N THR A 520 39.48 6.65 58.25
CA THR A 520 39.69 5.21 58.10
C THR A 520 38.43 4.46 58.56
N THR A 521 38.37 3.17 58.27
CA THR A 521 37.30 2.28 58.76
C THR A 521 37.05 2.33 60.24
N ASN A 522 38.10 2.57 61.04
CA ASN A 522 38.01 2.69 62.48
C ASN A 522 37.42 4.02 62.96
N ASP A 523 37.46 5.08 62.14
CA ASP A 523 37.02 6.42 62.50
C ASP A 523 35.54 6.65 62.13
N VAL A 524 34.97 5.77 61.32
CA VAL A 524 33.63 5.92 60.75
C VAL A 524 32.53 5.43 61.68
N THR A 525 32.91 4.64 62.71
CA THR A 525 31.97 3.96 63.57
C THR A 525 31.01 4.88 64.36
N ASP A 526 31.22 6.20 64.32
CA ASP A 526 30.47 7.07 65.24
C ASP A 526 29.78 8.31 64.67
N ILE A 527 29.76 8.52 63.35
CA ILE A 527 29.20 9.78 62.82
C ILE A 527 27.92 9.53 62.02
N ILE A 528 26.81 10.04 62.55
CA ILE A 528 25.50 9.94 61.92
C ILE A 528 24.90 11.32 61.77
N MET A 529 24.65 11.74 60.51
CA MET A 529 23.94 12.99 60.22
C MET A 529 22.54 12.68 59.69
N LYS A 530 21.54 13.32 60.28
CA LYS A 530 20.14 13.24 59.86
C LYS A 530 19.71 14.56 59.30
N THR A 531 19.24 14.56 58.07
CA THR A 531 18.58 15.70 57.44
C THR A 531 17.14 15.38 57.13
N PRO A 532 16.20 16.33 57.22
CA PRO A 532 14.83 16.08 56.79
C PRO A 532 14.81 15.54 55.38
N TRP A 533 13.95 14.56 55.15
CA TRP A 533 13.87 13.97 53.83
C TRP A 533 13.55 14.99 52.74
N ARG A 534 14.24 14.87 51.65
CA ARG A 534 14.01 15.60 50.41
C ARG A 534 14.04 14.60 49.27
N PRO A 535 13.21 14.79 48.22
CA PRO A 535 13.22 13.85 47.10
C PRO A 535 14.56 13.91 46.35
N ASP A 536 15.00 12.76 45.91
CA ASP A 536 16.18 12.62 45.06
C ASP A 536 15.84 12.95 43.60
N ALA A 537 14.57 12.79 43.23
CA ALA A 537 14.07 13.09 41.88
C ALA A 537 12.68 13.73 41.88
N TYR A 538 12.38 14.44 40.83
CA TYR A 538 11.04 14.93 40.51
C TYR A 538 10.58 14.32 39.21
N THR A 539 9.30 13.95 39.16
CA THR A 539 8.61 13.71 37.89
C THR A 539 7.98 15.03 37.46
N LEU A 540 8.31 15.48 36.28
CA LEU A 540 7.71 16.68 35.69
C LEU A 540 6.93 16.28 34.43
N ARG A 541 5.83 16.98 34.20
CA ARG A 541 5.05 16.86 32.98
C ARG A 541 5.27 18.07 32.10
N VAL A 542 5.61 17.80 30.85
CA VAL A 542 5.73 18.85 29.82
C VAL A 542 4.35 19.09 29.20
N ASP A 543 4.02 20.35 28.92
CA ASP A 543 2.73 20.76 28.34
C ASP A 543 2.48 20.13 26.94
N SER A 544 3.55 19.89 26.19
CA SER A 544 3.50 19.30 24.86
C SER A 544 4.74 18.46 24.55
N LEU A 545 4.56 17.37 23.83
CA LEU A 545 5.64 16.54 23.30
C LEU A 545 6.69 17.33 22.50
N LYS A 546 6.25 18.39 21.80
CA LYS A 546 7.14 19.25 21.01
C LYS A 546 8.15 20.00 21.86
N ASN A 547 7.84 20.22 23.14
CA ASN A 547 8.64 21.01 24.05
C ASN A 547 9.59 20.16 24.90
N ILE A 548 9.53 18.82 24.82
CA ILE A 548 10.36 17.90 25.62
C ILE A 548 11.84 18.21 25.47
N ASN A 549 12.34 18.30 24.25
CA ASN A 549 13.75 18.56 24.00
C ASN A 549 14.18 19.96 24.46
N GLN A 550 13.30 20.94 24.38
CA GLN A 550 13.59 22.29 24.92
C GLN A 550 13.70 22.25 26.44
N VAL A 551 12.74 21.63 27.10
CA VAL A 551 12.72 21.49 28.56
C VAL A 551 13.93 20.68 29.04
N LYS A 552 14.25 19.54 28.39
CA LYS A 552 15.45 18.77 28.68
C LYS A 552 16.70 19.60 28.61
N ASN A 553 16.94 20.27 27.47
CA ASN A 553 18.16 21.03 27.26
C ASN A 553 18.30 22.19 28.29
N GLU A 554 17.19 22.78 28.68
CA GLU A 554 17.20 23.86 29.69
C GLU A 554 17.52 23.31 31.07
N LEU A 555 16.96 22.19 31.47
CA LEU A 555 17.26 21.47 32.73
C LEU A 555 18.72 21.01 32.80
N GLU A 556 19.23 20.44 31.71
CA GLU A 556 20.62 19.98 31.63
C GLU A 556 21.61 21.16 31.75
N ARG A 557 21.27 22.33 31.19
CA ARG A 557 22.05 23.58 31.39
C ARG A 557 22.05 24.06 32.83
N LEU A 558 20.98 23.77 33.57
CA LEU A 558 20.90 24.06 34.99
C LEU A 558 21.63 23.04 35.89
N GLY A 559 22.24 22.01 35.30
CA GLY A 559 23.02 21.00 35.99
C GLY A 559 22.22 19.78 36.44
N PHE A 560 21.01 19.57 35.88
CA PHE A 560 20.21 18.40 36.17
C PHE A 560 20.40 17.33 35.08
N LYS A 561 20.16 16.07 35.46
CA LYS A 561 19.97 14.96 34.52
C LYS A 561 18.49 14.79 34.27
N VAL A 562 18.15 14.43 33.03
CA VAL A 562 16.76 14.29 32.59
C VAL A 562 16.61 12.99 31.85
N GLU A 563 15.68 12.17 32.30
CA GLU A 563 15.33 10.90 31.68
C GLU A 563 13.83 10.88 31.34
N GLY A 564 13.46 10.15 30.31
CA GLY A 564 12.08 10.01 29.89
C GLY A 564 11.95 9.15 28.64
N ALA A 565 10.77 8.63 28.40
CA ALA A 565 10.50 7.70 27.29
C ALA A 565 10.93 8.25 25.92
N PHE A 566 10.94 9.58 25.77
CA PHE A 566 11.34 10.25 24.54
C PHE A 566 12.76 10.80 24.57
N VAL A 567 13.36 10.93 25.76
CA VAL A 567 14.71 11.44 25.93
C VAL A 567 15.74 10.38 25.52
N ASP A 568 15.57 9.18 26.02
CA ASP A 568 16.49 8.07 25.76
C ASP A 568 16.33 7.47 24.36
N ASN A 569 15.20 7.74 23.72
CA ASN A 569 14.86 7.22 22.41
C ASN A 569 15.05 8.22 21.26
N ASP A 570 15.62 9.41 21.48
CA ASP A 570 15.80 10.41 20.43
C ASP A 570 16.64 9.88 19.26
N ALA A 571 17.67 9.11 19.54
CA ALA A 571 18.45 8.43 18.50
C ALA A 571 17.64 7.33 17.80
N ILE A 572 16.87 6.57 18.56
CA ILE A 572 16.01 5.49 18.04
C ILE A 572 14.84 6.09 17.27
N ASN A 573 14.22 7.16 17.78
CA ASN A 573 13.12 7.85 17.12
C ASN A 573 13.58 8.58 15.84
N SER A 574 14.75 9.17 15.85
CA SER A 574 15.34 9.78 14.65
C SER A 574 15.72 8.71 13.61
N LEU A 575 16.23 7.57 14.05
CA LEU A 575 16.52 6.42 13.18
C LEU A 575 15.23 5.81 12.64
N ILE A 576 14.19 5.63 13.47
CA ILE A 576 12.90 5.10 13.02
C ILE A 576 12.23 6.07 12.05
N ASN A 577 12.19 7.36 12.35
CA ASN A 577 11.60 8.38 11.49
C ASN A 577 12.38 8.53 10.18
N ASN A 578 13.70 8.53 10.23
CA ASN A 578 14.54 8.59 9.04
C ASN A 578 14.43 7.31 8.22
N ASN A 579 14.47 6.13 8.86
CA ASN A 579 14.29 4.85 8.15
C ASN A 579 12.89 4.70 7.57
N GLN A 580 11.86 5.17 8.27
CA GLN A 580 10.49 5.19 7.74
C GLN A 580 10.38 6.14 6.56
N LYS A 581 10.93 7.32 6.63
CA LYS A 581 10.96 8.29 5.52
C LYS A 581 11.71 7.71 4.31
N VAL A 582 12.91 7.17 4.52
CA VAL A 582 13.70 6.52 3.48
C VAL A 582 12.96 5.31 2.88
N LEU A 583 12.29 4.51 3.71
CA LEU A 583 11.49 3.38 3.23
C LEU A 583 10.30 3.84 2.39
N ILE A 584 9.58 4.87 2.81
CA ILE A 584 8.46 5.44 2.06
C ILE A 584 8.95 6.03 0.73
N GLU A 585 10.05 6.78 0.75
CA GLU A 585 10.67 7.33 -0.47
C GLU A 585 11.14 6.23 -1.40
N PHE A 586 11.76 5.17 -0.88
CA PHE A 586 12.18 4.00 -1.67
C PHE A 586 10.97 3.29 -2.30
N ILE A 587 9.91 3.03 -1.52
CA ILE A 587 8.67 2.42 -2.02
C ILE A 587 8.04 3.31 -3.10
N ALA A 588 8.02 4.64 -2.90
CA ALA A 588 7.50 5.57 -3.89
C ALA A 588 8.30 5.55 -5.20
N VAL A 589 9.64 5.51 -5.13
CA VAL A 589 10.51 5.40 -6.31
C VAL A 589 10.28 4.07 -7.04
N VAL A 590 10.25 2.95 -6.31
CA VAL A 590 9.96 1.63 -6.90
C VAL A 590 8.59 1.61 -7.56
N PHE A 591 7.59 2.20 -6.92
CA PHE A 591 6.24 2.33 -7.46
C PHE A 591 6.22 3.13 -8.76
N ILE A 592 6.87 4.30 -8.80
CA ILE A 592 6.95 5.15 -10.00
C ILE A 592 7.62 4.40 -11.15
N LEU A 593 8.73 3.70 -10.89
CA LEU A 593 9.44 2.91 -11.91
C LEU A 593 8.60 1.77 -12.44
N LEU A 594 7.94 1.01 -11.58
CA LEU A 594 7.08 -0.12 -11.96
C LEU A 594 5.85 0.37 -12.76
N TYR A 595 5.21 1.44 -12.33
CA TYR A 595 4.07 2.02 -13.05
C TYR A 595 4.50 2.67 -14.36
N GLY A 596 5.66 3.32 -14.41
CA GLY A 596 6.22 3.86 -15.65
C GLY A 596 6.51 2.75 -16.66
N PHE A 597 7.11 1.66 -16.22
CA PHE A 597 7.36 0.47 -17.05
C PHE A 597 6.06 -0.18 -17.52
N TYR A 598 5.08 -0.33 -16.62
CA TYR A 598 3.76 -0.82 -16.97
C TYR A 598 3.07 0.07 -18.01
N PHE A 599 3.10 1.39 -17.82
CA PHE A 599 2.54 2.34 -18.76
C PHE A 599 3.15 2.20 -20.16
N TYR A 600 4.47 2.05 -20.21
CA TYR A 600 5.20 1.81 -21.46
C TYR A 600 4.76 0.50 -22.14
N LEU A 601 4.69 -0.59 -21.39
CA LEU A 601 4.24 -1.88 -21.94
C LEU A 601 2.78 -1.83 -22.38
N LYS A 602 1.92 -1.17 -21.64
CA LYS A 602 0.52 -0.96 -22.02
C LYS A 602 0.40 -0.13 -23.29
N TYR A 603 1.24 0.89 -23.44
CA TYR A 603 1.32 1.66 -24.69
C TYR A 603 1.68 0.78 -25.88
N LEU A 604 2.68 -0.12 -25.74
CA LEU A 604 3.04 -1.05 -26.82
C LEU A 604 1.88 -1.98 -27.19
N ILE A 605 1.18 -2.54 -26.22
CA ILE A 605 0.01 -3.40 -26.46
C ILE A 605 -1.09 -2.62 -27.19
N LEU A 606 -1.38 -1.41 -26.73
CA LEU A 606 -2.43 -0.57 -27.35
C LEU A 606 -2.07 -0.12 -28.77
N ARG A 607 -0.78 0.03 -29.05
CA ARG A 607 -0.29 0.29 -30.40
C ARG A 607 -0.57 -0.89 -31.34
N GLU A 608 -0.39 -2.13 -30.87
CA GLU A 608 -0.73 -3.32 -31.68
C GLU A 608 -2.25 -3.48 -31.86
N GLU A 609 -3.07 -3.03 -30.91
CA GLU A 609 -4.53 -3.03 -31.03
C GLU A 609 -5.04 -2.14 -32.16
N LYS A 610 -4.21 -1.24 -32.67
CA LYS A 610 -4.54 -0.38 -33.81
C LYS A 610 -4.96 -1.21 -35.03
N GLN A 611 -4.27 -2.30 -35.35
CA GLN A 611 -4.61 -3.15 -36.49
C GLN A 611 -6.02 -3.75 -36.34
N THR A 612 -6.39 -4.15 -35.13
CA THR A 612 -7.75 -4.65 -34.85
C THR A 612 -8.79 -3.55 -35.02
N ARG A 613 -8.49 -2.31 -34.64
CA ARG A 613 -9.38 -1.17 -34.84
C ARG A 613 -9.55 -0.84 -36.34
N ASP A 614 -8.43 -0.83 -37.04
CA ASP A 614 -8.44 -0.58 -38.49
C ASP A 614 -9.24 -1.66 -39.24
N TYR A 615 -9.11 -2.94 -38.84
CA TYR A 615 -9.95 -4.01 -39.37
C TYR A 615 -11.44 -3.76 -39.12
N LEU A 616 -11.83 -3.44 -37.91
CA LEU A 616 -13.24 -3.19 -37.56
C LEU A 616 -13.80 -1.94 -38.26
N TYR A 617 -12.98 -0.90 -38.39
CA TYR A 617 -13.36 0.31 -39.09
C TYR A 617 -13.57 0.04 -40.61
N ASN A 618 -12.66 -0.74 -41.21
CA ASN A 618 -12.78 -1.14 -42.60
C ASN A 618 -13.96 -2.07 -42.86
N MET A 619 -14.45 -2.76 -41.83
CA MET A 619 -15.70 -3.49 -41.89
C MET A 619 -16.95 -2.59 -41.83
N GLY A 620 -16.79 -1.27 -41.65
CA GLY A 620 -17.87 -0.31 -41.56
C GLY A 620 -18.45 -0.11 -40.16
N LEU A 621 -17.77 -0.56 -39.10
CA LEU A 621 -18.21 -0.22 -37.73
C LEU A 621 -17.85 1.24 -37.42
N THR A 622 -18.79 1.96 -36.80
CA THR A 622 -18.53 3.32 -36.34
C THR A 622 -17.51 3.37 -35.22
N THR A 623 -16.72 4.44 -35.15
CA THR A 623 -15.72 4.64 -34.09
C THR A 623 -16.33 4.52 -32.68
N LYS A 624 -17.54 5.08 -32.48
CA LYS A 624 -18.28 4.97 -31.21
C LYS A 624 -18.57 3.50 -30.83
N ARG A 625 -18.90 2.66 -31.80
CA ARG A 625 -19.21 1.24 -31.57
C ARG A 625 -17.95 0.44 -31.28
N ILE A 626 -16.87 0.72 -32.00
CA ILE A 626 -15.54 0.14 -31.75
C ILE A 626 -15.10 0.49 -30.34
N ASP A 627 -15.11 1.78 -29.96
CA ASP A 627 -14.72 2.23 -28.62
C ASP A 627 -15.54 1.58 -27.51
N ARG A 628 -16.85 1.47 -27.68
CA ARG A 628 -17.72 0.80 -26.70
C ARG A 628 -17.33 -0.66 -26.46
N SER A 629 -16.94 -1.39 -27.51
CA SER A 629 -16.50 -2.79 -27.39
C SER A 629 -15.17 -2.89 -26.64
N PHE A 630 -14.22 -2.01 -26.91
CA PHE A 630 -12.94 -1.94 -26.19
C PHE A 630 -13.15 -1.55 -24.72
N TYR A 631 -13.96 -0.51 -24.44
CA TYR A 631 -14.23 -0.06 -23.08
C TYR A 631 -14.90 -1.12 -22.21
N ARG A 632 -15.84 -1.89 -22.79
CA ARG A 632 -16.43 -3.04 -22.07
C ARG A 632 -15.37 -4.08 -21.67
N THR A 633 -14.42 -4.34 -22.55
CA THR A 633 -13.35 -5.31 -22.27
C THR A 633 -12.40 -4.77 -21.20
N TYR A 634 -12.02 -3.51 -21.27
CA TYR A 634 -11.18 -2.87 -20.24
C TYR A 634 -11.87 -2.85 -18.87
N LEU A 635 -13.15 -2.50 -18.84
CA LEU A 635 -13.96 -2.51 -17.60
C LEU A 635 -14.01 -3.92 -16.98
N LYS A 636 -14.26 -4.95 -17.80
CA LYS A 636 -14.26 -6.34 -17.33
C LYS A 636 -12.91 -6.73 -16.74
N ASN A 637 -11.81 -6.36 -17.38
CA ASN A 637 -10.46 -6.65 -16.90
C ASN A 637 -10.17 -5.93 -15.58
N ALA A 638 -10.59 -4.67 -15.44
CA ALA A 638 -10.43 -3.90 -14.20
C ALA A 638 -11.15 -4.56 -13.02
N LEU A 639 -12.38 -5.02 -13.22
CA LEU A 639 -13.15 -5.73 -12.20
C LEU A 639 -12.49 -7.07 -11.81
N ILE A 640 -12.04 -7.84 -12.78
CA ILE A 640 -11.35 -9.12 -12.52
C ILE A 640 -10.06 -8.89 -11.73
N LEU A 641 -9.25 -7.90 -12.12
CA LEU A 641 -8.00 -7.58 -11.44
C LEU A 641 -8.26 -7.13 -10.00
N GLY A 642 -9.21 -6.20 -9.79
CA GLY A 642 -9.57 -5.71 -8.46
C GLY A 642 -10.04 -6.82 -7.52
N THR A 643 -10.90 -7.72 -8.02
CA THR A 643 -11.39 -8.87 -7.24
C THR A 643 -10.26 -9.85 -6.90
N PHE A 644 -9.37 -10.12 -7.85
CA PHE A 644 -8.23 -11.01 -7.64
C PHE A 644 -7.27 -10.45 -6.58
N VAL A 645 -6.93 -9.16 -6.66
CA VAL A 645 -6.07 -8.48 -5.68
C VAL A 645 -6.69 -8.52 -4.28
N TRP A 646 -7.98 -8.23 -4.18
CA TRP A 646 -8.70 -8.26 -2.91
C TRP A 646 -8.67 -9.66 -2.27
N ILE A 647 -9.07 -10.70 -3.00
CA ILE A 647 -9.09 -12.08 -2.47
C ILE A 647 -7.69 -12.52 -2.03
N LEU A 648 -6.66 -12.24 -2.83
CA LEU A 648 -5.29 -12.65 -2.52
C LEU A 648 -4.75 -11.92 -1.29
N LEU A 649 -5.08 -10.64 -1.13
CA LEU A 649 -4.69 -9.86 0.03
C LEU A 649 -5.36 -10.40 1.31
N GLU A 650 -6.67 -10.73 1.26
CA GLU A 650 -7.38 -11.35 2.38
C GLU A 650 -6.73 -12.68 2.81
N VAL A 651 -6.37 -13.51 1.84
CA VAL A 651 -5.68 -14.79 2.13
C VAL A 651 -4.34 -14.55 2.80
N ILE A 652 -3.54 -13.59 2.31
CA ILE A 652 -2.24 -13.24 2.90
C ILE A 652 -2.43 -12.70 4.32
N MET A 653 -3.42 -11.85 4.56
CA MET A 653 -3.72 -11.30 5.87
C MET A 653 -4.11 -12.39 6.88
N ILE A 654 -5.02 -13.29 6.49
CA ILE A 654 -5.42 -14.43 7.34
C ILE A 654 -4.23 -15.32 7.68
N PHE A 655 -3.36 -15.60 6.69
CA PHE A 655 -2.16 -16.41 6.91
C PHE A 655 -1.19 -15.73 7.88
N THR A 656 -0.97 -14.42 7.74
CA THR A 656 -0.05 -13.64 8.58
C THR A 656 -0.53 -13.56 10.03
N ILE A 657 -1.85 -13.40 10.24
CA ILE A 657 -2.46 -13.42 11.57
C ILE A 657 -2.28 -14.80 12.21
N LYS A 658 -2.56 -15.90 11.47
CA LYS A 658 -2.41 -17.27 12.00
C LYS A 658 -0.97 -17.64 12.37
N MET A 659 0.00 -17.11 11.64
CA MET A 659 1.42 -17.38 11.90
C MET A 659 2.01 -16.49 12.99
N MET A 660 1.25 -15.59 13.60
CA MET A 660 1.70 -14.61 14.61
C MET A 660 2.93 -13.79 14.16
N ILE A 661 3.13 -13.64 12.86
CA ILE A 661 4.28 -12.91 12.32
C ILE A 661 4.17 -11.41 12.63
N ILE A 662 2.92 -10.91 12.65
CA ILE A 662 2.63 -9.51 13.01
C ILE A 662 1.35 -9.49 13.86
N PRO A 663 1.44 -9.20 15.15
CA PRO A 663 0.29 -9.30 16.07
C PRO A 663 -0.78 -8.23 15.90
N LEU A 664 -0.51 -7.15 15.16
CA LEU A 664 -1.38 -5.97 15.04
C LEU A 664 -1.59 -5.56 13.59
N ILE A 665 -2.26 -6.39 12.81
CA ILE A 665 -2.66 -6.01 11.45
C ILE A 665 -4.08 -5.44 11.49
N MET A 666 -4.24 -4.20 10.97
CA MET A 666 -5.57 -3.62 10.83
C MET A 666 -6.43 -4.44 9.87
N PRO A 667 -7.69 -4.73 10.19
CA PRO A 667 -8.59 -5.44 9.28
C PRO A 667 -8.80 -4.61 8.00
N ILE A 668 -8.95 -5.31 6.88
CA ILE A 668 -9.27 -4.65 5.61
C ILE A 668 -10.67 -4.04 5.73
N THR A 669 -10.73 -2.73 5.63
CA THR A 669 -11.99 -1.97 5.68
C THR A 669 -12.59 -1.84 4.28
N ILE A 670 -13.88 -1.46 4.22
CA ILE A 670 -14.58 -1.13 2.97
C ILE A 670 -13.81 -0.07 2.16
N ILE A 671 -13.13 0.86 2.84
CA ILE A 671 -12.31 1.91 2.21
C ILE A 671 -11.14 1.29 1.44
N HIS A 672 -10.43 0.31 2.01
CA HIS A 672 -9.33 -0.38 1.33
C HIS A 672 -9.82 -1.13 0.10
N ILE A 673 -10.96 -1.82 0.19
CA ILE A 673 -11.58 -2.51 -0.94
C ILE A 673 -11.92 -1.50 -2.05
N ALA A 674 -12.53 -0.37 -1.70
CA ALA A 674 -12.86 0.69 -2.66
C ALA A 674 -11.61 1.25 -3.35
N LEU A 675 -10.51 1.45 -2.61
CA LEU A 675 -9.23 1.91 -3.17
C LEU A 675 -8.61 0.88 -4.14
N PHE A 676 -8.71 -0.43 -3.86
CA PHE A 676 -8.25 -1.47 -4.78
C PHE A 676 -9.02 -1.47 -6.09
N TYR A 677 -10.35 -1.37 -6.02
CA TYR A 677 -11.15 -1.26 -7.23
C TYR A 677 -10.89 0.05 -7.98
N ALA A 678 -10.75 1.17 -7.27
CA ALA A 678 -10.42 2.46 -7.88
C ALA A 678 -9.06 2.41 -8.61
N SER A 679 -8.02 1.86 -7.98
CA SER A 679 -6.69 1.72 -8.59
C SER A 679 -6.71 0.75 -9.77
N SER A 680 -7.38 -0.39 -9.67
CA SER A 680 -7.58 -1.33 -10.78
C SER A 680 -8.32 -0.67 -11.95
N PHE A 681 -9.30 0.17 -11.64
CA PHE A 681 -10.06 0.91 -12.64
C PHE A 681 -9.20 1.96 -13.35
N VAL A 682 -8.36 2.69 -12.62
CA VAL A 682 -7.40 3.63 -13.21
C VAL A 682 -6.45 2.89 -14.17
N ILE A 683 -5.88 1.78 -13.73
CA ILE A 683 -4.87 1.02 -14.48
C ILE A 683 -5.46 0.34 -15.71
N GLU A 684 -6.57 -0.37 -15.59
CA GLU A 684 -7.11 -1.22 -16.65
C GLU A 684 -8.18 -0.54 -17.50
N PHE A 685 -8.72 0.59 -17.07
CA PHE A 685 -9.73 1.33 -17.81
C PHE A 685 -9.26 2.73 -18.20
N PHE A 686 -8.93 3.61 -17.24
CA PHE A 686 -8.61 5.01 -17.57
C PHE A 686 -7.32 5.16 -18.36
N ILE A 687 -6.24 4.48 -17.98
CA ILE A 687 -4.97 4.56 -18.68
C ILE A 687 -5.11 4.07 -20.13
N PRO A 688 -5.69 2.89 -20.42
CA PRO A 688 -5.92 2.45 -21.79
C PRO A 688 -6.77 3.42 -22.61
N VAL A 689 -7.85 3.94 -22.04
CA VAL A 689 -8.72 4.93 -22.72
C VAL A 689 -7.95 6.21 -23.04
N PHE A 690 -7.14 6.70 -22.10
CA PHE A 690 -6.32 7.90 -22.29
C PHE A 690 -5.27 7.71 -23.40
N ILE A 691 -4.49 6.62 -23.35
CA ILE A 691 -3.48 6.30 -24.37
C ILE A 691 -4.14 6.15 -25.74
N GLN A 692 -5.31 5.51 -25.79
CA GLN A 692 -6.06 5.31 -27.02
C GLN A 692 -6.49 6.64 -27.64
N LYS A 693 -6.98 7.60 -26.83
CA LYS A 693 -7.28 8.95 -27.29
C LYS A 693 -6.05 9.70 -27.80
N MET A 694 -4.88 9.49 -27.18
CA MET A 694 -3.62 10.05 -27.65
C MET A 694 -3.24 9.49 -29.04
N ILE A 695 -3.30 8.17 -29.20
CA ILE A 695 -2.98 7.48 -30.46
C ILE A 695 -3.94 7.94 -31.56
N SER A 696 -5.24 8.08 -31.28
CA SER A 696 -6.23 8.52 -32.26
C SER A 696 -6.03 9.97 -32.71
N LYS A 697 -5.65 10.89 -31.81
CA LYS A 697 -5.35 12.28 -32.15
C LYS A 697 -4.11 12.44 -33.05
N HIS A 698 -3.12 11.56 -32.95
CA HIS A 698 -1.90 11.60 -33.75
C HIS A 698 -2.11 11.08 -35.20
N ASN A 699 -3.20 10.38 -35.46
CA ASN A 699 -3.52 9.80 -36.77
C ASN A 699 -4.51 10.67 -37.60
N ILE A 700 -5.01 11.77 -37.03
CA ILE A 700 -5.88 12.73 -37.74
C ILE A 700 -5.04 13.89 -38.38
N ARG A 701 -3.73 13.88 -38.18
CA ARG A 701 -2.76 14.72 -38.90
C ARG A 701 -1.95 13.83 -39.85
#